data_b6127dac7ae8080347e9cee014394f53
#
_entry.id   b6127dac7ae8080347e9cee014394f53
#
_cell.length_a   1.000
_cell.length_b   1.000
_cell.length_c   1.000
_cell.angle_alpha   90.00
_cell.angle_beta   90.00
_cell.angle_gamma   90.00
#
_symmetry.space_group_name_H-M   'P 1'
#
loop_
_entity.id
_entity.type
_entity.pdbx_description
1 polymer ?
#
loop_
_entity_poly.entity_id
_entity_poly.type
_entity_poly.pdbx_seq_one_letter_code
_entity_poly.pdbx_strand_id
1 'polypeptide(L)'
;NLQDWRFAIDFEGIAWAVIDRKGESMNSLGRRPIEELGEIVKAVEAAAASGEAKGLVLMSGKERSFIAGADIREFEGFDTEAKIKEVVRQTLELFDRVERLPVPVVAAIHGYCLGGGLELALACSYRIADREEGTRLGFPEVKLGIFPGLNGTVRSIQLAGPMDAMTAMLTGRMLRPTAAKAIGLVDQLVPTHHNLRWAARKAVLQKRRSKGAPWWKRLMLKQPVRGMLAKQMRAKTAAKVREEHYPAPFRLIELFEHYGDDPISMRIAETEMFTPLMASEASRNLRRVFKLSEMLKDEAPKDGFKPLRVHVVGAGTMGGDIAAWCVVSGMQASLQDLDEAQIAKALARAKGLFKRNLRSPLAIDAAVARLIADPKGKHVKHADVVLEAIVERLDIKQKLFQQLEKEVKPGAVLATNTSSLRLEDIAKPLADPGRLVGLHFFNPVAQLPLVEVVRGEGTREAEVRKACAFVTAINKLPLIVKSCSGFLVNRVLAPYMMEAVRRYQQGEPREKIDQAAMKFGMPMGPLELMDMVGLDIADHVGEELNLAPKTDNLLTSLVKQGKLGKKTGEGFYVWEQGKPKREEAHYDDAELERLGRELVKPMLDEAERALADNIVASADHVDAGVIFGTGFAPFRGGPLNYRRTQEHATAAKAAAA
;
A
#
# COMPACT_ATOMS: atom_id res chain seq x y z
N ASN A 1 -12.98 -5.84 35.61
CA ASN A 1 -13.82 -6.14 34.43
C ASN A 1 -13.06 -5.79 33.16
N LEU A 2 -12.59 -6.82 32.44
CA LEU A 2 -11.92 -6.67 31.15
C LEU A 2 -12.93 -6.23 30.08
N GLN A 3 -12.55 -5.32 29.20
CA GLN A 3 -13.41 -4.80 28.12
C GLN A 3 -13.00 -5.34 26.75
N ASP A 4 -11.69 -5.46 26.51
CA ASP A 4 -11.12 -5.89 25.23
C ASP A 4 -10.66 -7.34 25.26
N TRP A 5 -10.51 -7.94 26.44
CA TRP A 5 -10.17 -9.32 26.62
C TRP A 5 -11.26 -10.09 27.39
N ARG A 6 -11.44 -11.36 27.06
CA ARG A 6 -12.17 -12.34 27.88
C ARG A 6 -11.15 -13.32 28.43
N PHE A 7 -11.24 -13.60 29.76
CA PHE A 7 -10.28 -14.45 30.43
C PHE A 7 -10.99 -15.46 31.33
N ALA A 8 -10.58 -16.75 31.26
CA ALA A 8 -11.01 -17.80 32.15
C ALA A 8 -9.99 -18.93 32.21
N ILE A 9 -9.88 -19.61 33.35
CA ILE A 9 -9.14 -20.85 33.50
C ILE A 9 -10.15 -21.99 33.48
N ASP A 10 -9.95 -22.98 32.62
CA ASP A 10 -10.84 -24.14 32.51
C ASP A 10 -10.49 -25.25 33.52
N PHE A 11 -11.33 -26.29 33.55
CA PHE A 11 -11.17 -27.42 34.47
C PHE A 11 -9.90 -28.24 34.23
N GLU A 12 -9.24 -28.11 33.09
CA GLU A 12 -7.96 -28.74 32.77
C GLU A 12 -6.76 -27.90 33.23
N GLY A 13 -7.01 -26.67 33.71
CA GLY A 13 -6.00 -25.71 34.11
C GLY A 13 -5.45 -24.91 32.94
N ILE A 14 -6.19 -24.79 31.85
CA ILE A 14 -5.78 -23.96 30.70
C ILE A 14 -6.39 -22.58 30.85
N ALA A 15 -5.55 -21.55 30.93
CA ALA A 15 -5.94 -20.16 30.92
C ALA A 15 -6.21 -19.71 29.45
N TRP A 16 -7.43 -19.33 29.17
CA TRP A 16 -7.87 -18.85 27.86
C TRP A 16 -7.99 -17.32 27.90
N ALA A 17 -7.17 -16.62 27.14
CA ALA A 17 -7.24 -15.18 26.95
C ALA A 17 -7.65 -14.89 25.50
N VAL A 18 -8.86 -14.35 25.33
CA VAL A 18 -9.46 -14.09 24.02
C VAL A 18 -9.60 -12.58 23.83
N ILE A 19 -8.81 -12.01 22.91
CA ILE A 19 -8.94 -10.60 22.55
C ILE A 19 -10.13 -10.38 21.62
N ASP A 20 -10.99 -9.40 21.95
CA ASP A 20 -12.18 -9.07 21.17
C ASP A 20 -12.61 -7.62 21.40
N ARG A 21 -11.90 -6.69 20.77
CA ARG A 21 -12.14 -5.24 20.92
C ARG A 21 -13.54 -4.86 20.41
N LYS A 22 -14.36 -4.35 21.30
CA LYS A 22 -15.75 -3.94 20.97
C LYS A 22 -15.75 -2.75 20.00
N GLY A 23 -16.63 -2.82 18.99
CA GLY A 23 -16.80 -1.75 18.00
C GLY A 23 -15.72 -1.70 16.91
N GLU A 24 -14.66 -2.54 17.01
CA GLU A 24 -13.60 -2.60 16.02
C GLU A 24 -13.77 -3.85 15.14
N SER A 25 -13.49 -3.71 13.85
CA SER A 25 -13.52 -4.84 12.91
C SER A 25 -12.32 -5.79 13.07
N MET A 26 -11.21 -5.27 13.60
CA MET A 26 -9.96 -5.99 13.86
C MET A 26 -9.44 -5.67 15.26
N ASN A 27 -8.67 -6.61 15.84
CA ASN A 27 -7.96 -6.34 17.08
C ASN A 27 -6.66 -5.58 16.80
N SER A 28 -6.35 -4.61 17.64
CA SER A 28 -5.06 -3.91 17.69
C SER A 28 -4.60 -3.72 19.13
N LEU A 29 -3.28 -3.55 19.33
CA LEU A 29 -2.68 -3.29 20.63
C LEU A 29 -2.65 -1.78 20.89
N GLY A 30 -3.59 -1.29 21.67
CA GLY A 30 -3.58 0.04 22.26
C GLY A 30 -3.30 -0.03 23.76
N ARG A 31 -3.38 1.11 24.46
CA ARG A 31 -3.13 1.19 25.90
C ARG A 31 -3.98 0.18 26.69
N ARG A 32 -5.29 0.22 26.51
CA ARG A 32 -6.22 -0.64 27.27
C ARG A 32 -6.01 -2.13 27.02
N PRO A 33 -5.93 -2.65 25.77
CA PRO A 33 -5.59 -4.05 25.54
C PRO A 33 -4.26 -4.49 26.17
N ILE A 34 -3.25 -3.62 26.23
CA ILE A 34 -1.96 -3.90 26.87
C ILE A 34 -2.10 -3.95 28.40
N GLU A 35 -2.80 -2.99 29.02
CA GLU A 35 -3.06 -2.96 30.46
C GLU A 35 -3.84 -4.21 30.89
N GLU A 36 -4.91 -4.56 30.18
CA GLU A 36 -5.72 -5.74 30.45
C GLU A 36 -4.92 -7.04 30.29
N LEU A 37 -4.06 -7.15 29.27
CA LEU A 37 -3.15 -8.28 29.13
C LEU A 37 -2.19 -8.38 30.33
N GLY A 38 -1.73 -7.24 30.85
CA GLY A 38 -0.92 -7.17 32.06
C GLY A 38 -1.62 -7.77 33.29
N GLU A 39 -2.91 -7.49 33.47
CA GLU A 39 -3.72 -8.10 34.54
C GLU A 39 -3.93 -9.62 34.32
N ILE A 40 -4.16 -10.04 33.09
CA ILE A 40 -4.25 -11.48 32.75
C ILE A 40 -2.93 -12.19 33.07
N VAL A 41 -1.79 -11.63 32.69
CA VAL A 41 -0.47 -12.23 32.96
C VAL A 41 -0.24 -12.37 34.47
N LYS A 42 -0.59 -11.35 35.28
CA LYS A 42 -0.52 -11.44 36.75
C LYS A 42 -1.40 -12.56 37.31
N ALA A 43 -2.63 -12.69 36.80
CA ALA A 43 -3.54 -13.74 37.23
C ALA A 43 -2.99 -15.15 36.89
N VAL A 44 -2.39 -15.29 35.68
CA VAL A 44 -1.77 -16.55 35.25
C VAL A 44 -0.51 -16.88 36.08
N GLU A 45 0.32 -15.88 36.40
CA GLU A 45 1.48 -16.07 37.30
C GLU A 45 1.06 -16.61 38.67
N ALA A 46 0.01 -16.04 39.28
CA ALA A 46 -0.54 -16.49 40.56
C ALA A 46 -1.13 -17.88 40.46
N ALA A 47 -1.94 -18.15 39.43
CA ALA A 47 -2.55 -19.47 39.20
C ALA A 47 -1.52 -20.57 38.84
N ALA A 48 -0.43 -20.21 38.18
CA ALA A 48 0.68 -21.13 37.90
C ALA A 48 1.45 -21.47 39.20
N ALA A 49 1.66 -20.48 40.07
CA ALA A 49 2.32 -20.68 41.37
C ALA A 49 1.49 -21.60 42.31
N SER A 50 0.16 -21.53 42.27
CA SER A 50 -0.75 -22.44 43.00
C SER A 50 -0.94 -23.79 42.33
N GLY A 51 -0.46 -24.00 41.11
CA GLY A 51 -0.68 -25.23 40.33
C GLY A 51 -2.04 -25.28 39.61
N GLU A 52 -2.86 -24.25 39.72
CA GLU A 52 -4.17 -24.14 39.05
C GLU A 52 -4.02 -23.98 37.53
N ALA A 53 -3.10 -23.12 37.08
CA ALA A 53 -2.84 -22.91 35.66
C ALA A 53 -1.68 -23.77 35.17
N LYS A 54 -1.94 -24.56 34.11
CA LYS A 54 -0.95 -25.40 33.41
C LYS A 54 -0.41 -24.76 32.12
N GLY A 55 -1.04 -23.68 31.64
CA GLY A 55 -0.62 -22.95 30.48
C GLY A 55 -1.59 -21.83 30.11
N LEU A 56 -1.15 -20.93 29.22
CA LEU A 56 -1.91 -19.80 28.70
C LEU A 56 -2.09 -19.95 27.19
N VAL A 57 -3.30 -19.69 26.70
CA VAL A 57 -3.59 -19.59 25.27
C VAL A 57 -4.06 -18.18 24.96
N LEU A 58 -3.35 -17.51 24.04
CA LEU A 58 -3.77 -16.24 23.45
C LEU A 58 -4.49 -16.52 22.13
N MET A 59 -5.71 -16.06 21.99
CA MET A 59 -6.49 -16.21 20.76
C MET A 59 -7.42 -15.02 20.53
N SER A 60 -8.07 -14.97 19.37
CA SER A 60 -8.95 -13.87 18.98
C SER A 60 -10.41 -14.29 18.89
N GLY A 61 -11.32 -13.38 19.25
CA GLY A 61 -12.75 -13.48 19.01
C GLY A 61 -13.21 -12.88 17.67
N LYS A 62 -12.32 -12.25 16.88
CA LYS A 62 -12.63 -11.69 15.56
C LYS A 62 -12.49 -12.74 14.46
N GLU A 63 -13.30 -12.67 13.41
CA GLU A 63 -13.22 -13.62 12.29
C GLU A 63 -11.96 -13.50 11.44
N ARG A 64 -11.43 -12.28 11.26
CA ARG A 64 -10.38 -11.99 10.28
C ARG A 64 -9.08 -11.49 10.87
N SER A 65 -8.93 -11.46 12.16
CA SER A 65 -7.76 -10.87 12.79
C SER A 65 -7.42 -11.59 14.10
N PHE A 66 -6.18 -12.04 14.21
CA PHE A 66 -5.61 -12.30 15.54
C PHE A 66 -5.33 -10.96 16.21
N ILE A 67 -4.25 -10.26 15.81
CA ILE A 67 -3.93 -8.89 16.21
C ILE A 67 -3.22 -8.22 15.02
N ALA A 68 -3.81 -7.15 14.49
CA ALA A 68 -3.35 -6.48 13.27
C ALA A 68 -2.21 -5.47 13.49
N GLY A 69 -1.59 -5.46 14.67
CA GLY A 69 -0.50 -4.57 15.05
C GLY A 69 -0.88 -3.62 16.18
N ALA A 70 -0.06 -2.60 16.39
CA ALA A 70 -0.34 -1.53 17.34
C ALA A 70 -1.45 -0.61 16.82
N ASP A 71 -2.18 0.03 17.72
CA ASP A 71 -3.19 1.03 17.36
C ASP A 71 -2.51 2.34 16.93
N ILE A 72 -2.40 2.53 15.62
CA ILE A 72 -1.70 3.69 15.03
C ILE A 72 -2.37 5.02 15.44
N ARG A 73 -3.65 5.01 15.81
CA ARG A 73 -4.36 6.21 16.27
C ARG A 73 -3.78 6.76 17.58
N GLU A 74 -3.30 5.88 18.45
CA GLU A 74 -2.67 6.27 19.71
C GLU A 74 -1.26 6.88 19.53
N PHE A 75 -0.63 6.66 18.36
CA PHE A 75 0.68 7.23 18.07
C PHE A 75 0.67 8.76 17.88
N GLU A 76 -0.49 9.39 17.70
CA GLU A 76 -0.61 10.85 17.64
C GLU A 76 -0.19 11.54 18.94
N GLY A 77 -0.36 10.87 20.08
CA GLY A 77 0.10 11.35 21.38
C GLY A 77 1.60 11.16 21.64
N PHE A 78 2.35 10.53 20.71
CA PHE A 78 3.78 10.27 20.84
C PHE A 78 4.60 11.41 20.20
N ASP A 79 4.57 12.56 20.83
CA ASP A 79 5.19 13.80 20.38
C ASP A 79 6.64 13.97 20.83
N THR A 80 7.09 13.18 21.82
CA THR A 80 8.46 13.22 22.36
C THR A 80 9.07 11.83 22.46
N GLU A 81 10.39 11.75 22.28
CA GLU A 81 11.14 10.49 22.44
C GLU A 81 10.97 9.88 23.84
N ALA A 82 10.87 10.73 24.88
CA ALA A 82 10.69 10.26 26.25
C ALA A 82 9.36 9.50 26.43
N LYS A 83 8.26 10.01 25.88
CA LYS A 83 6.95 9.32 25.93
C LYS A 83 6.98 8.01 25.13
N ILE A 84 7.59 8.03 23.95
CA ILE A 84 7.74 6.82 23.11
C ILE A 84 8.51 5.76 23.89
N LYS A 85 9.67 6.14 24.47
CA LYS A 85 10.54 5.24 25.22
C LYS A 85 9.83 4.62 26.41
N GLU A 86 9.02 5.40 27.13
CA GLU A 86 8.26 4.92 28.29
C GLU A 86 7.19 3.89 27.90
N VAL A 87 6.39 4.15 26.85
CA VAL A 87 5.36 3.21 26.38
C VAL A 87 5.98 1.93 25.84
N VAL A 88 7.08 2.06 25.07
CA VAL A 88 7.83 0.91 24.57
C VAL A 88 8.37 0.07 25.73
N ARG A 89 8.98 0.69 26.73
CA ARG A 89 9.51 0.00 27.93
C ARG A 89 8.42 -0.79 28.66
N GLN A 90 7.28 -0.17 28.94
CA GLN A 90 6.15 -0.83 29.64
C GLN A 90 5.64 -2.04 28.84
N THR A 91 5.52 -1.91 27.52
CA THR A 91 5.07 -2.99 26.66
C THR A 91 6.09 -4.11 26.57
N LEU A 92 7.39 -3.78 26.50
CA LEU A 92 8.49 -4.74 26.53
C LEU A 92 8.52 -5.54 27.81
N GLU A 93 8.36 -4.88 28.98
CA GLU A 93 8.30 -5.56 30.28
C GLU A 93 7.16 -6.59 30.33
N LEU A 94 6.00 -6.24 29.78
CA LEU A 94 4.87 -7.17 29.66
C LEU A 94 5.18 -8.35 28.76
N PHE A 95 5.74 -8.12 27.55
CA PHE A 95 6.06 -9.19 26.63
C PHE A 95 7.16 -10.11 27.18
N ASP A 96 8.12 -9.55 27.90
CA ASP A 96 9.15 -10.33 28.60
C ASP A 96 8.55 -11.18 29.75
N ARG A 97 7.51 -10.69 30.44
CA ARG A 97 6.78 -11.48 31.43
C ARG A 97 6.04 -12.65 30.76
N VAL A 98 5.39 -12.40 29.60
CA VAL A 98 4.76 -13.48 28.80
C VAL A 98 5.79 -14.54 28.41
N GLU A 99 6.98 -14.13 27.95
CA GLU A 99 8.07 -15.03 27.55
C GLU A 99 8.61 -15.87 28.71
N ARG A 100 8.63 -15.28 29.94
CA ARG A 100 9.17 -15.90 31.15
C ARG A 100 8.15 -16.66 32.01
N LEU A 101 6.88 -16.70 31.58
CA LEU A 101 5.87 -17.46 32.34
C LEU A 101 6.34 -18.90 32.59
N PRO A 102 6.16 -19.42 33.84
CA PRO A 102 6.62 -20.77 34.19
C PRO A 102 5.83 -21.88 33.49
N VAL A 103 4.74 -21.53 32.84
CA VAL A 103 3.86 -22.43 32.08
C VAL A 103 3.93 -22.15 30.58
N PRO A 104 3.60 -23.12 29.70
CA PRO A 104 3.57 -22.88 28.26
C PRO A 104 2.57 -21.77 27.87
N VAL A 105 2.98 -20.87 26.98
CA VAL A 105 2.12 -19.87 26.35
C VAL A 105 1.99 -20.19 24.88
N VAL A 106 0.76 -20.34 24.40
CA VAL A 106 0.45 -20.70 23.01
C VAL A 106 -0.30 -19.57 22.33
N ALA A 107 0.22 -19.07 21.22
CA ALA A 107 -0.51 -18.17 20.32
C ALA A 107 -1.30 -18.99 19.29
N ALA A 108 -2.62 -18.84 19.28
CA ALA A 108 -3.54 -19.46 18.32
C ALA A 108 -3.97 -18.44 17.28
N ILE A 109 -3.34 -18.47 16.12
CA ILE A 109 -3.32 -17.39 15.12
C ILE A 109 -4.26 -17.70 13.97
N HIS A 110 -5.19 -16.77 13.66
CA HIS A 110 -5.97 -16.74 12.43
C HIS A 110 -6.12 -15.30 11.92
N GLY A 111 -6.38 -15.13 10.63
CA GLY A 111 -6.48 -13.82 10.03
C GLY A 111 -5.16 -13.02 10.13
N TYR A 112 -5.25 -11.72 10.35
CA TYR A 112 -4.08 -10.85 10.40
C TYR A 112 -3.35 -10.95 11.75
N CYS A 113 -2.04 -11.27 11.70
CA CYS A 113 -1.10 -11.24 12.82
C CYS A 113 0.12 -10.41 12.39
N LEU A 114 0.08 -9.11 12.64
CA LEU A 114 1.02 -8.15 12.07
C LEU A 114 1.71 -7.32 13.15
N GLY A 115 2.94 -6.88 12.89
CA GLY A 115 3.68 -5.94 13.72
C GLY A 115 3.70 -6.36 15.19
N GLY A 116 3.34 -5.46 16.10
CA GLY A 116 3.26 -5.74 17.54
C GLY A 116 2.44 -6.97 17.91
N GLY A 117 1.42 -7.32 17.10
CA GLY A 117 0.65 -8.56 17.28
C GLY A 117 1.48 -9.81 16.98
N LEU A 118 2.34 -9.76 15.97
CA LEU A 118 3.30 -10.84 15.70
C LEU A 118 4.41 -10.85 16.75
N GLU A 119 4.89 -9.69 17.22
CA GLU A 119 5.88 -9.57 18.27
C GLU A 119 5.40 -10.22 19.59
N LEU A 120 4.11 -10.01 19.95
CA LEU A 120 3.48 -10.71 21.08
C LEU A 120 3.42 -12.24 20.84
N ALA A 121 3.04 -12.67 19.64
CA ALA A 121 3.01 -14.09 19.29
C ALA A 121 4.42 -14.73 19.37
N LEU A 122 5.47 -13.98 19.01
CA LEU A 122 6.86 -14.44 19.12
C LEU A 122 7.36 -14.51 20.57
N ALA A 123 6.76 -13.76 21.50
CA ALA A 123 7.02 -13.90 22.93
C ALA A 123 6.38 -15.18 23.53
N CYS A 124 5.39 -15.77 22.86
CA CYS A 124 4.79 -17.04 23.25
C CYS A 124 5.76 -18.20 23.02
N SER A 125 5.67 -19.26 23.86
CA SER A 125 6.51 -20.45 23.73
C SER A 125 6.20 -21.31 22.51
N TYR A 126 4.97 -21.22 21.96
CA TYR A 126 4.52 -21.97 20.78
C TYR A 126 3.48 -21.23 19.97
N ARG A 127 3.54 -21.29 18.64
CA ARG A 127 2.65 -20.60 17.70
C ARG A 127 1.96 -21.61 16.79
N ILE A 128 0.63 -21.54 16.74
CA ILE A 128 -0.22 -22.35 15.85
C ILE A 128 -0.96 -21.39 14.93
N ALA A 129 -0.94 -21.64 13.63
CA ALA A 129 -1.71 -20.86 12.67
C ALA A 129 -2.61 -21.77 11.83
N ASP A 130 -3.76 -21.25 11.37
CA ASP A 130 -4.57 -21.93 10.37
C ASP A 130 -3.95 -21.80 8.97
N ARG A 131 -4.50 -22.54 7.99
CA ARG A 131 -4.11 -22.46 6.58
C ARG A 131 -5.06 -21.65 5.72
N GLU A 132 -6.00 -20.96 6.34
CA GLU A 132 -7.01 -20.20 5.60
C GLU A 132 -6.40 -19.10 4.75
N GLU A 133 -7.05 -18.82 3.63
CA GLU A 133 -6.51 -17.91 2.63
C GLU A 133 -6.40 -16.47 3.14
N GLY A 134 -7.22 -16.09 4.13
CA GLY A 134 -7.21 -14.78 4.79
C GLY A 134 -6.08 -14.57 5.80
N THR A 135 -5.42 -15.64 6.28
CA THR A 135 -4.41 -15.52 7.33
C THR A 135 -3.07 -15.01 6.78
N ARG A 136 -2.55 -13.98 7.45
CA ARG A 136 -1.29 -13.30 7.10
C ARG A 136 -0.50 -12.95 8.35
N LEU A 137 0.81 -13.20 8.28
CA LEU A 137 1.76 -12.85 9.34
C LEU A 137 2.86 -11.95 8.73
N GLY A 138 3.33 -10.95 9.46
CA GLY A 138 4.43 -10.11 8.96
C GLY A 138 4.73 -8.88 9.79
N PHE A 139 5.76 -8.16 9.34
CA PHE A 139 6.26 -6.94 9.95
C PHE A 139 6.15 -5.77 8.95
N PRO A 140 4.99 -5.10 8.86
CA PRO A 140 4.80 -3.99 7.93
C PRO A 140 5.44 -2.68 8.38
N GLU A 141 6.10 -2.63 9.53
CA GLU A 141 6.62 -1.45 10.22
C GLU A 141 7.53 -0.60 9.33
N VAL A 142 8.33 -1.21 8.47
CA VAL A 142 9.23 -0.50 7.56
C VAL A 142 8.47 0.45 6.61
N LYS A 143 7.21 0.15 6.29
CA LYS A 143 6.32 1.00 5.50
C LYS A 143 5.83 2.23 6.27
N LEU A 144 5.96 2.20 7.60
CA LEU A 144 5.63 3.30 8.50
C LEU A 144 6.88 4.09 8.94
N GLY A 145 8.04 3.81 8.33
CA GLY A 145 9.31 4.47 8.65
C GLY A 145 9.92 4.05 9.99
N ILE A 146 9.55 2.86 10.48
CA ILE A 146 10.09 2.24 11.68
C ILE A 146 10.43 0.77 11.39
N PHE A 147 10.97 0.06 12.36
CA PHE A 147 11.13 -1.39 12.35
C PHE A 147 10.48 -1.99 13.60
N PRO A 148 10.37 -3.33 13.77
CA PRO A 148 9.80 -3.92 14.98
C PRO A 148 10.53 -3.44 16.23
N GLY A 149 9.79 -2.91 17.21
CA GLY A 149 10.33 -2.21 18.37
C GLY A 149 10.00 -2.86 19.73
N LEU A 150 9.41 -4.06 19.71
CA LEU A 150 9.02 -4.80 20.90
C LEU A 150 9.79 -6.14 21.01
N ASN A 151 11.10 -6.10 20.74
CA ASN A 151 12.01 -7.24 20.65
C ASN A 151 11.66 -8.24 19.52
N GLY A 152 10.87 -7.80 18.55
CA GLY A 152 10.51 -8.61 17.38
C GLY A 152 11.71 -8.94 16.50
N THR A 153 12.70 -8.04 16.42
CA THR A 153 13.93 -8.28 15.65
C THR A 153 14.70 -9.47 16.24
N VAL A 154 14.95 -9.44 17.54
CA VAL A 154 15.71 -10.49 18.25
C VAL A 154 14.97 -11.83 18.19
N ARG A 155 13.67 -11.82 18.56
CA ARG A 155 12.85 -13.05 18.60
C ARG A 155 12.72 -13.68 17.20
N SER A 156 12.56 -12.87 16.16
CA SER A 156 12.49 -13.36 14.77
C SER A 156 13.79 -14.02 14.33
N ILE A 157 14.94 -13.41 14.65
CA ILE A 157 16.24 -13.97 14.32
C ILE A 157 16.49 -15.28 15.04
N GLN A 158 16.10 -15.38 16.33
CA GLN A 158 16.24 -16.59 17.12
C GLN A 158 15.38 -17.75 16.60
N LEU A 159 14.20 -17.44 16.05
CA LEU A 159 13.22 -18.43 15.58
C LEU A 159 13.41 -18.81 14.11
N ALA A 160 13.62 -17.84 13.23
CA ALA A 160 13.69 -18.03 11.78
C ALA A 160 15.14 -18.07 11.24
N GLY A 161 16.09 -17.55 12.00
CA GLY A 161 17.45 -17.27 11.54
C GLY A 161 17.56 -15.91 10.84
N PRO A 162 18.80 -15.38 10.68
CA PRO A 162 19.01 -13.99 10.29
C PRO A 162 18.48 -13.64 8.90
N MET A 163 18.70 -14.50 7.90
CA MET A 163 18.33 -14.17 6.52
C MET A 163 16.80 -14.08 6.34
N ASP A 164 16.07 -15.05 6.87
CA ASP A 164 14.62 -15.11 6.73
C ASP A 164 13.96 -14.00 7.56
N ALA A 165 14.41 -13.80 8.80
CA ALA A 165 13.91 -12.75 9.68
C ALA A 165 14.16 -11.35 9.10
N MET A 166 15.40 -11.04 8.71
CA MET A 166 15.75 -9.74 8.12
C MET A 166 15.00 -9.49 6.80
N THR A 167 14.86 -10.52 5.95
CA THR A 167 14.09 -10.39 4.71
C THR A 167 12.63 -10.07 4.99
N ALA A 168 12.00 -10.72 5.97
CA ALA A 168 10.61 -10.45 6.35
C ALA A 168 10.43 -9.00 6.84
N MET A 169 11.32 -8.53 7.72
CA MET A 169 11.28 -7.18 8.29
C MET A 169 11.63 -6.07 7.28
N LEU A 170 12.70 -6.25 6.49
CA LEU A 170 13.16 -5.27 5.50
C LEU A 170 12.19 -5.08 4.32
N THR A 171 11.44 -6.12 3.97
CA THR A 171 10.48 -6.05 2.86
C THR A 171 9.08 -5.64 3.29
N GLY A 172 8.74 -5.75 4.56
CA GLY A 172 7.39 -5.52 5.06
C GLY A 172 6.34 -6.46 4.42
N ARG A 173 6.76 -7.65 3.96
CA ARG A 173 5.86 -8.61 3.30
C ARG A 173 5.00 -9.33 4.32
N MET A 174 3.73 -9.47 3.99
CA MET A 174 2.83 -10.36 4.69
C MET A 174 3.01 -11.80 4.16
N LEU A 175 3.37 -12.71 5.06
CA LEU A 175 3.59 -14.12 4.77
C LEU A 175 2.29 -14.91 4.92
N ARG A 176 2.08 -15.88 4.05
CA ARG A 176 1.06 -16.92 4.27
C ARG A 176 1.52 -17.85 5.38
N PRO A 177 0.60 -18.53 6.10
CA PRO A 177 0.96 -19.42 7.21
C PRO A 177 1.97 -20.51 6.84
N THR A 178 1.87 -21.06 5.62
CA THR A 178 2.81 -22.07 5.12
C THR A 178 4.23 -21.51 4.96
N ALA A 179 4.37 -20.28 4.47
CA ALA A 179 5.66 -19.61 4.35
C ALA A 179 6.22 -19.24 5.74
N ALA A 180 5.37 -18.73 6.64
CA ALA A 180 5.77 -18.42 8.02
C ALA A 180 6.25 -19.66 8.77
N LYS A 181 5.58 -20.82 8.57
CA LYS A 181 6.04 -22.09 9.11
C LYS A 181 7.37 -22.55 8.50
N ALA A 182 7.53 -22.43 7.20
CA ALA A 182 8.75 -22.85 6.51
C ALA A 182 10.00 -22.12 7.02
N ILE A 183 9.87 -20.86 7.41
CA ILE A 183 10.98 -20.07 7.98
C ILE A 183 11.10 -20.18 9.50
N GLY A 184 10.12 -20.75 10.21
CA GLY A 184 10.17 -20.99 11.66
C GLY A 184 9.44 -19.95 12.53
N LEU A 185 8.71 -19.00 11.94
CA LEU A 185 7.88 -18.05 12.70
C LEU A 185 6.58 -18.69 13.24
N VAL A 186 6.14 -19.80 12.66
CA VAL A 186 5.01 -20.62 13.10
C VAL A 186 5.49 -22.05 13.34
N ASP A 187 5.05 -22.65 14.44
CA ASP A 187 5.49 -24.00 14.84
C ASP A 187 4.57 -25.10 14.28
N GLN A 188 3.26 -24.83 14.18
CA GLN A 188 2.27 -25.81 13.72
C GLN A 188 1.21 -25.13 12.84
N LEU A 189 0.72 -25.89 11.84
CA LEU A 189 -0.42 -25.48 11.04
C LEU A 189 -1.61 -26.39 11.30
N VAL A 190 -2.81 -25.79 11.28
CA VAL A 190 -4.09 -26.51 11.31
C VAL A 190 -4.91 -26.15 10.05
N PRO A 191 -5.86 -26.99 9.63
CA PRO A 191 -6.63 -26.73 8.41
C PRO A 191 -7.41 -25.41 8.45
N THR A 192 -8.19 -25.19 9.51
CA THR A 192 -9.06 -24.02 9.67
C THR A 192 -8.93 -23.43 11.08
N HIS A 193 -9.43 -22.21 11.27
CA HIS A 193 -9.45 -21.56 12.58
C HIS A 193 -10.25 -22.35 13.64
N HIS A 194 -11.26 -23.12 13.24
CA HIS A 194 -12.02 -24.00 14.16
C HIS A 194 -11.15 -25.07 14.87
N ASN A 195 -10.05 -25.47 14.24
CA ASN A 195 -9.12 -26.44 14.78
C ASN A 195 -8.13 -25.86 15.80
N LEU A 196 -8.02 -24.52 15.88
CA LEU A 196 -7.01 -23.82 16.70
C LEU A 196 -7.17 -24.15 18.19
N ARG A 197 -8.40 -24.07 18.71
CA ARG A 197 -8.67 -24.30 20.15
C ARG A 197 -8.24 -25.70 20.60
N TRP A 198 -8.57 -26.70 19.82
CA TRP A 198 -8.16 -28.08 20.11
C TRP A 198 -6.64 -28.27 20.02
N ALA A 199 -6.00 -27.69 19.00
CA ALA A 199 -4.56 -27.77 18.81
C ALA A 199 -3.79 -27.03 19.92
N ALA A 200 -4.27 -25.86 20.34
CA ALA A 200 -3.69 -25.07 21.42
C ALA A 200 -3.79 -25.80 22.76
N ARG A 201 -4.98 -26.37 23.08
CA ARG A 201 -5.18 -27.23 24.23
C ARG A 201 -4.15 -28.38 24.28
N LYS A 202 -3.98 -29.08 23.15
CA LYS A 202 -3.02 -30.19 23.05
C LYS A 202 -1.58 -29.71 23.24
N ALA A 203 -1.23 -28.53 22.68
CA ALA A 203 0.11 -27.95 22.82
C ALA A 203 0.43 -27.58 24.27
N VAL A 204 -0.53 -27.02 25.02
CA VAL A 204 -0.38 -26.72 26.46
C VAL A 204 -0.16 -27.97 27.24
N LEU A 205 -1.07 -28.97 27.14
CA LEU A 205 -1.01 -30.21 27.89
C LEU A 205 0.26 -31.02 27.59
N GLN A 206 0.77 -30.94 26.37
CA GLN A 206 2.04 -31.56 25.96
C GLN A 206 3.27 -30.69 26.23
N LYS A 207 3.11 -29.53 26.86
CA LYS A 207 4.18 -28.58 27.16
C LYS A 207 5.07 -28.25 25.95
N ARG A 208 4.44 -28.09 24.76
CA ARG A 208 5.17 -27.81 23.52
C ARG A 208 5.89 -26.47 23.57
N ARG A 209 7.10 -26.48 23.03
CA ARG A 209 7.92 -25.26 22.86
C ARG A 209 8.52 -25.25 21.46
N SER A 210 8.79 -24.06 20.96
CA SER A 210 9.52 -23.89 19.69
C SER A 210 10.95 -24.40 19.79
N LYS A 211 11.44 -24.95 18.68
CA LYS A 211 12.81 -25.45 18.59
C LYS A 211 13.84 -24.34 18.27
N GLY A 212 13.34 -23.15 17.86
CA GLY A 212 14.18 -22.06 17.37
C GLY A 212 14.84 -22.38 16.03
N ALA A 213 15.68 -21.44 15.57
CA ALA A 213 16.42 -21.60 14.31
C ALA A 213 17.43 -22.75 14.40
N PRO A 214 17.62 -23.53 13.31
CA PRO A 214 18.64 -24.55 13.23
C PRO A 214 20.04 -24.00 13.51
N TRP A 215 20.92 -24.81 14.09
CA TRP A 215 22.26 -24.39 14.50
C TRP A 215 23.09 -23.78 13.36
N TRP A 216 22.96 -24.31 12.13
CA TRP A 216 23.69 -23.79 10.97
C TRP A 216 23.26 -22.37 10.57
N LYS A 217 21.97 -22.00 10.79
CA LYS A 217 21.50 -20.60 10.59
C LYS A 217 22.11 -19.66 11.64
N ARG A 218 22.36 -20.17 12.87
CA ARG A 218 23.00 -19.39 13.95
C ARG A 218 24.46 -19.06 13.64
N LEU A 219 25.16 -19.89 12.86
CA LEU A 219 26.52 -19.61 12.42
C LEU A 219 26.59 -18.33 11.57
N MET A 220 25.52 -17.97 10.86
CA MET A 220 25.44 -16.75 10.06
C MET A 220 25.43 -15.47 10.93
N LEU A 221 25.24 -15.58 12.25
CA LEU A 221 25.33 -14.46 13.18
C LEU A 221 26.77 -14.11 13.55
N LYS A 222 27.73 -14.98 13.28
CA LYS A 222 29.15 -14.77 13.63
C LYS A 222 29.89 -14.00 12.55
N GLN A 223 30.87 -13.17 12.97
CA GLN A 223 31.78 -12.53 12.04
C GLN A 223 32.71 -13.58 11.40
N PRO A 224 33.12 -13.41 10.11
CA PRO A 224 32.81 -12.26 9.23
C PRO A 224 31.48 -12.39 8.43
N VAL A 225 30.77 -13.53 8.56
CA VAL A 225 29.57 -13.82 7.75
C VAL A 225 28.48 -12.78 7.97
N ARG A 226 28.23 -12.38 9.22
CA ARG A 226 27.24 -11.36 9.56
C ARG A 226 27.52 -10.03 8.84
N GLY A 227 28.77 -9.56 8.84
CA GLY A 227 29.15 -8.33 8.14
C GLY A 227 28.96 -8.42 6.63
N MET A 228 29.27 -9.57 6.01
CA MET A 228 29.01 -9.79 4.58
C MET A 228 27.52 -9.75 4.25
N LEU A 229 26.68 -10.37 5.08
CA LEU A 229 25.23 -10.35 4.91
C LEU A 229 24.66 -8.93 5.07
N ALA A 230 25.10 -8.19 6.08
CA ALA A 230 24.71 -6.80 6.30
C ALA A 230 25.06 -5.91 5.10
N LYS A 231 26.29 -6.05 4.56
CA LYS A 231 26.72 -5.34 3.34
C LYS A 231 25.83 -5.66 2.14
N GLN A 232 25.48 -6.94 1.94
CA GLN A 232 24.58 -7.36 0.86
C GLN A 232 23.16 -6.81 1.04
N MET A 233 22.63 -6.84 2.27
CA MET A 233 21.31 -6.26 2.60
C MET A 233 21.30 -4.75 2.34
N ARG A 234 22.35 -4.04 2.78
CA ARG A 234 22.49 -2.59 2.56
C ARG A 234 22.50 -2.24 1.08
N ALA A 235 23.30 -2.96 0.27
CA ALA A 235 23.35 -2.76 -1.18
C ALA A 235 22.00 -3.00 -1.87
N LYS A 236 21.28 -4.08 -1.50
CA LYS A 236 19.95 -4.38 -2.04
C LYS A 236 18.88 -3.35 -1.61
N THR A 237 19.02 -2.79 -0.42
CA THR A 237 18.10 -1.75 0.09
C THR A 237 18.37 -0.42 -0.59
N ALA A 238 19.65 -0.02 -0.70
CA ALA A 238 20.08 1.21 -1.36
C ALA A 238 19.70 1.25 -2.86
N ALA A 239 19.64 0.09 -3.51
CA ALA A 239 19.13 -0.02 -4.89
C ALA A 239 17.63 0.29 -5.04
N LYS A 240 16.87 0.34 -3.94
CA LYS A 240 15.41 0.56 -3.94
C LYS A 240 15.00 1.88 -3.31
N VAL A 241 15.68 2.26 -2.23
CA VAL A 241 15.35 3.45 -1.44
C VAL A 241 16.62 4.15 -0.97
N ARG A 242 16.55 5.47 -0.82
CA ARG A 242 17.65 6.26 -0.27
C ARG A 242 17.56 6.29 1.25
N GLU A 243 18.69 6.18 1.93
CA GLU A 243 18.77 6.22 3.40
C GLU A 243 18.25 7.55 3.97
N GLU A 244 18.56 8.66 3.31
CA GLU A 244 18.11 10.01 3.69
C GLU A 244 16.56 10.16 3.69
N HIS A 245 15.86 9.40 2.83
CA HIS A 245 14.41 9.43 2.73
C HIS A 245 13.73 8.37 3.60
N TYR A 246 14.34 7.19 3.71
CA TYR A 246 13.82 6.03 4.41
C TYR A 246 14.89 5.41 5.32
N PRO A 247 15.20 6.02 6.48
CA PRO A 247 16.29 5.55 7.34
C PRO A 247 16.00 4.20 8.01
N ALA A 248 14.74 3.85 8.26
CA ALA A 248 14.37 2.68 9.06
C ALA A 248 15.00 1.35 8.60
N PRO A 249 14.96 0.95 7.31
CA PRO A 249 15.58 -0.30 6.87
C PRO A 249 17.11 -0.30 7.06
N PHE A 250 17.78 0.85 6.95
CA PHE A 250 19.21 0.96 7.15
C PHE A 250 19.58 0.85 8.63
N ARG A 251 18.79 1.46 9.52
CA ARG A 251 18.95 1.29 10.97
C ARG A 251 18.70 -0.13 11.43
N LEU A 252 17.75 -0.83 10.83
CA LEU A 252 17.53 -2.24 11.10
C LEU A 252 18.72 -3.10 10.66
N ILE A 253 19.33 -2.81 9.51
CA ILE A 253 20.56 -3.50 9.07
C ILE A 253 21.72 -3.21 10.01
N GLU A 254 21.89 -1.96 10.46
CA GLU A 254 22.90 -1.54 11.42
C GLU A 254 22.73 -2.27 12.76
N LEU A 255 21.51 -2.37 13.29
CA LEU A 255 21.18 -3.13 14.49
C LEU A 255 21.63 -4.60 14.36
N PHE A 256 21.31 -5.23 13.24
CA PHE A 256 21.74 -6.60 12.94
C PHE A 256 23.25 -6.72 12.82
N GLU A 257 23.90 -5.81 12.09
CA GLU A 257 25.35 -5.83 11.85
C GLU A 257 26.17 -5.72 13.13
N HIS A 258 25.75 -4.85 14.06
CA HIS A 258 26.49 -4.59 15.28
C HIS A 258 26.17 -5.59 16.41
N TYR A 259 24.89 -5.96 16.56
CA TYR A 259 24.42 -6.68 17.74
C TYR A 259 23.81 -8.08 17.44
N GLY A 260 23.76 -8.53 16.19
CA GLY A 260 23.02 -9.73 15.80
C GLY A 260 23.45 -11.03 16.47
N ASP A 261 24.63 -11.15 17.04
CA ASP A 261 25.10 -12.33 17.80
C ASP A 261 24.99 -12.19 19.32
N ASP A 262 24.58 -11.02 19.81
CA ASP A 262 24.32 -10.75 21.22
C ASP A 262 22.85 -10.33 21.45
N PRO A 263 21.97 -11.27 21.80
CA PRO A 263 20.55 -10.96 22.00
C PRO A 263 20.26 -9.94 23.10
N ILE A 264 21.11 -9.84 24.11
CA ILE A 264 20.91 -8.90 25.25
C ILE A 264 21.22 -7.49 24.77
N SER A 265 22.39 -7.26 24.21
CA SER A 265 22.78 -5.96 23.65
C SER A 265 21.84 -5.53 22.52
N MET A 266 21.38 -6.48 21.69
CA MET A 266 20.46 -6.19 20.59
C MET A 266 19.08 -5.71 21.09
N ARG A 267 18.54 -6.27 22.18
CA ARG A 267 17.28 -5.81 22.81
C ARG A 267 17.38 -4.35 23.29
N ILE A 268 18.50 -3.98 23.89
CA ILE A 268 18.75 -2.61 24.35
C ILE A 268 18.87 -1.66 23.16
N ALA A 269 19.72 -2.01 22.21
CA ALA A 269 19.96 -1.21 21.02
C ALA A 269 18.71 -1.05 20.14
N GLU A 270 17.84 -2.06 20.08
CA GLU A 270 16.54 -1.98 19.38
C GLU A 270 15.72 -0.79 19.87
N THR A 271 15.54 -0.64 21.18
CA THR A 271 14.78 0.46 21.76
C THR A 271 15.43 1.83 21.50
N GLU A 272 16.76 1.91 21.65
CA GLU A 272 17.51 3.15 21.44
C GLU A 272 17.47 3.61 19.97
N MET A 273 17.49 2.66 19.03
CA MET A 273 17.44 2.98 17.59
C MET A 273 16.00 3.16 17.07
N PHE A 274 15.01 2.49 17.67
CA PHE A 274 13.60 2.60 17.31
C PHE A 274 13.03 3.98 17.68
N THR A 275 13.33 4.48 18.88
CA THR A 275 12.73 5.70 19.44
C THR A 275 12.91 6.93 18.55
N PRO A 276 14.14 7.27 18.07
CA PRO A 276 14.33 8.40 17.16
C PRO A 276 13.62 8.23 15.82
N LEU A 277 13.55 7.00 15.30
CA LEU A 277 12.82 6.72 14.05
C LEU A 277 11.34 7.00 14.22
N MET A 278 10.73 6.54 15.31
CA MET A 278 9.31 6.76 15.60
C MET A 278 8.98 8.25 15.76
N ALA A 279 9.91 9.04 16.34
CA ALA A 279 9.80 10.49 16.49
C ALA A 279 10.11 11.27 15.20
N SER A 280 10.69 10.64 14.19
CA SER A 280 11.14 11.29 12.95
C SER A 280 9.98 11.86 12.11
N GLU A 281 10.27 12.91 11.34
CA GLU A 281 9.33 13.48 10.38
C GLU A 281 8.92 12.45 9.32
N ALA A 282 9.87 11.68 8.80
CA ALA A 282 9.62 10.62 7.82
C ALA A 282 8.60 9.60 8.35
N SER A 283 8.75 9.12 9.59
CA SER A 283 7.81 8.19 10.20
C SER A 283 6.43 8.82 10.44
N ARG A 284 6.37 10.06 10.95
CA ARG A 284 5.09 10.79 11.09
C ARG A 284 4.35 10.88 9.76
N ASN A 285 5.06 11.25 8.70
CA ASN A 285 4.49 11.39 7.37
C ASN A 285 4.07 10.04 6.76
N LEU A 286 4.85 8.97 6.93
CA LEU A 286 4.48 7.64 6.45
C LEU A 286 3.25 7.08 7.19
N ARG A 287 3.12 7.32 8.50
CA ARG A 287 1.91 7.01 9.25
C ARG A 287 0.71 7.84 8.78
N ARG A 288 0.93 9.12 8.45
CA ARG A 288 -0.09 9.95 7.81
C ARG A 288 -0.55 9.34 6.48
N VAL A 289 0.38 8.92 5.62
CA VAL A 289 0.05 8.25 4.33
C VAL A 289 -0.80 6.99 4.55
N PHE A 290 -0.47 6.20 5.56
CA PHE A 290 -1.31 5.07 5.94
C PHE A 290 -2.74 5.51 6.30
N LYS A 291 -2.90 6.54 7.14
CA LYS A 291 -4.22 7.09 7.49
C LYS A 291 -4.98 7.62 6.27
N LEU A 292 -4.30 8.30 5.35
CA LEU A 292 -4.88 8.75 4.09
C LEU A 292 -5.41 7.56 3.26
N SER A 293 -4.71 6.45 3.24
CA SER A 293 -5.20 5.25 2.55
C SER A 293 -6.44 4.66 3.19
N GLU A 294 -6.53 4.65 4.52
CA GLU A 294 -7.73 4.18 5.24
C GLU A 294 -8.90 5.15 5.04
N MET A 295 -8.65 6.46 5.09
CA MET A 295 -9.64 7.50 4.78
C MET A 295 -10.29 7.27 3.41
N LEU A 296 -9.49 7.03 2.36
CA LEU A 296 -10.03 6.74 1.02
C LEU A 296 -10.83 5.44 0.97
N LYS A 297 -10.45 4.41 1.72
CA LYS A 297 -11.24 3.17 1.80
C LYS A 297 -12.59 3.38 2.48
N ASP A 298 -12.66 4.27 3.45
CA ASP A 298 -13.90 4.59 4.17
C ASP A 298 -14.89 5.40 3.32
N GLU A 299 -14.50 5.94 2.16
CA GLU A 299 -15.42 6.51 1.16
C GLU A 299 -16.40 5.46 0.59
N ALA A 300 -16.01 4.20 0.60
CA ALA A 300 -16.88 3.11 0.18
C ALA A 300 -17.88 2.74 1.28
N PRO A 301 -19.19 2.58 0.96
CA PRO A 301 -20.17 2.12 1.93
C PRO A 301 -19.81 0.71 2.42
N LYS A 302 -19.92 0.50 3.74
CA LYS A 302 -19.62 -0.81 4.36
C LYS A 302 -20.65 -1.88 4.01
N ASP A 303 -21.88 -1.46 3.73
CA ASP A 303 -22.99 -2.34 3.39
C ASP A 303 -23.58 -1.96 2.03
N GLY A 304 -23.98 -2.95 1.22
CA GLY A 304 -24.76 -2.74 0.02
C GLY A 304 -24.16 -3.35 -1.25
N PHE A 305 -23.69 -2.51 -2.17
CA PHE A 305 -23.30 -2.94 -3.52
C PHE A 305 -22.05 -3.84 -3.52
N LYS A 306 -22.24 -5.10 -3.95
CA LYS A 306 -21.18 -6.13 -4.06
C LYS A 306 -21.09 -6.60 -5.51
N PRO A 307 -20.35 -5.92 -6.37
CA PRO A 307 -20.24 -6.28 -7.78
C PRO A 307 -19.48 -7.60 -7.96
N LEU A 308 -20.00 -8.47 -8.81
CA LEU A 308 -19.40 -9.75 -9.18
C LEU A 308 -19.07 -9.84 -10.67
N ARG A 309 -19.75 -9.07 -11.51
CA ARG A 309 -19.62 -9.10 -12.95
C ARG A 309 -19.35 -7.71 -13.50
N VAL A 310 -18.26 -7.60 -14.25
CA VAL A 310 -17.84 -6.36 -14.90
C VAL A 310 -17.85 -6.55 -16.41
N HIS A 311 -18.38 -5.59 -17.14
CA HIS A 311 -18.28 -5.53 -18.60
C HIS A 311 -17.44 -4.33 -19.00
N VAL A 312 -16.37 -4.55 -19.75
CA VAL A 312 -15.47 -3.49 -20.21
C VAL A 312 -15.59 -3.34 -21.72
N VAL A 313 -15.88 -2.13 -22.18
CA VAL A 313 -15.96 -1.76 -23.59
C VAL A 313 -14.69 -1.03 -23.99
N GLY A 314 -13.95 -1.61 -24.93
CA GLY A 314 -12.60 -1.18 -25.33
C GLY A 314 -11.54 -2.15 -24.81
N ALA A 315 -10.92 -2.90 -25.72
CA ALA A 315 -9.88 -3.89 -25.42
C ALA A 315 -8.45 -3.35 -25.61
N GLY A 316 -8.28 -2.04 -25.64
CA GLY A 316 -6.98 -1.39 -25.63
C GLY A 316 -6.16 -1.73 -24.37
N THR A 317 -5.06 -1.02 -24.16
CA THR A 317 -4.20 -1.24 -22.98
C THR A 317 -4.98 -1.05 -21.69
N MET A 318 -5.69 0.08 -21.52
CA MET A 318 -6.41 0.39 -20.28
C MET A 318 -7.57 -0.59 -20.05
N GLY A 319 -8.47 -0.75 -21.01
CA GLY A 319 -9.65 -1.60 -20.81
C GLY A 319 -9.29 -3.06 -20.59
N GLY A 320 -8.32 -3.59 -21.35
CA GLY A 320 -7.81 -4.95 -21.16
C GLY A 320 -7.18 -5.16 -19.79
N ASP A 321 -6.38 -4.22 -19.31
CA ASP A 321 -5.70 -4.31 -18.03
C ASP A 321 -6.67 -4.12 -16.84
N ILE A 322 -7.70 -3.26 -16.98
CA ILE A 322 -8.78 -3.12 -15.99
C ILE A 322 -9.58 -4.43 -15.88
N ALA A 323 -10.00 -5.01 -17.01
CA ALA A 323 -10.72 -6.27 -17.01
C ALA A 323 -9.91 -7.39 -16.36
N ALA A 324 -8.62 -7.50 -16.70
CA ALA A 324 -7.71 -8.47 -16.09
C ALA A 324 -7.54 -8.26 -14.58
N TRP A 325 -7.46 -7.01 -14.12
CA TRP A 325 -7.35 -6.69 -12.70
C TRP A 325 -8.62 -7.04 -11.91
N CYS A 326 -9.80 -6.79 -12.49
CA CYS A 326 -11.08 -7.23 -11.91
C CYS A 326 -11.09 -8.75 -11.69
N VAL A 327 -10.57 -9.52 -12.66
CA VAL A 327 -10.47 -10.98 -12.54
C VAL A 327 -9.48 -11.41 -11.46
N VAL A 328 -8.32 -10.76 -11.35
CA VAL A 328 -7.36 -11.00 -10.26
C VAL A 328 -8.01 -10.76 -8.90
N SER A 329 -8.91 -9.78 -8.82
CA SER A 329 -9.68 -9.43 -7.62
C SER A 329 -10.88 -10.35 -7.34
N GLY A 330 -11.06 -11.40 -8.14
CA GLY A 330 -12.09 -12.43 -7.92
C GLY A 330 -13.38 -12.27 -8.71
N MET A 331 -13.53 -11.20 -9.51
CA MET A 331 -14.72 -10.94 -10.33
C MET A 331 -14.68 -11.72 -11.65
N GLN A 332 -15.84 -11.84 -12.29
CA GLN A 332 -15.95 -12.21 -13.70
C GLN A 332 -15.91 -10.94 -14.54
N ALA A 333 -15.10 -10.91 -15.59
CA ALA A 333 -15.03 -9.78 -16.50
C ALA A 333 -15.28 -10.23 -17.95
N SER A 334 -16.10 -9.47 -18.67
CA SER A 334 -16.29 -9.61 -20.12
C SER A 334 -15.70 -8.40 -20.84
N LEU A 335 -15.01 -8.64 -21.95
CA LEU A 335 -14.27 -7.64 -22.70
C LEU A 335 -14.80 -7.52 -24.12
N GLN A 336 -15.26 -6.33 -24.48
CA GLN A 336 -15.84 -6.01 -25.79
C GLN A 336 -14.91 -5.05 -26.55
N ASP A 337 -14.75 -5.30 -27.84
CA ASP A 337 -14.15 -4.38 -28.79
C ASP A 337 -14.68 -4.64 -30.19
N LEU A 338 -14.61 -3.65 -31.08
CA LEU A 338 -14.95 -3.80 -32.49
C LEU A 338 -13.93 -4.65 -33.25
N ASP A 339 -12.67 -4.63 -32.78
CA ASP A 339 -11.57 -5.44 -33.31
C ASP A 339 -11.30 -6.64 -32.40
N GLU A 340 -11.69 -7.84 -32.86
CA GLU A 340 -11.44 -9.10 -32.14
C GLU A 340 -9.94 -9.35 -31.91
N ALA A 341 -9.06 -8.82 -32.77
CA ALA A 341 -7.62 -8.94 -32.58
C ALA A 341 -7.13 -8.16 -31.34
N GLN A 342 -7.76 -7.03 -31.00
CA GLN A 342 -7.47 -6.30 -29.75
C GLN A 342 -7.88 -7.11 -28.53
N ILE A 343 -9.05 -7.76 -28.59
CA ILE A 343 -9.50 -8.66 -27.50
C ILE A 343 -8.47 -9.79 -27.32
N ALA A 344 -8.04 -10.44 -28.40
CA ALA A 344 -7.06 -11.52 -28.33
C ALA A 344 -5.73 -11.06 -27.70
N LYS A 345 -5.23 -9.87 -28.07
CA LYS A 345 -4.02 -9.26 -27.47
C LYS A 345 -4.21 -8.98 -25.99
N ALA A 346 -5.36 -8.45 -25.58
CA ALA A 346 -5.67 -8.17 -24.18
C ALA A 346 -5.71 -9.46 -23.34
N LEU A 347 -6.35 -10.52 -23.85
CA LEU A 347 -6.38 -11.84 -23.20
C LEU A 347 -4.98 -12.43 -23.03
N ALA A 348 -4.12 -12.26 -24.03
CA ALA A 348 -2.72 -12.73 -23.96
C ALA A 348 -1.93 -11.98 -22.87
N ARG A 349 -2.08 -10.64 -22.78
CA ARG A 349 -1.47 -9.83 -21.71
C ARG A 349 -1.99 -10.23 -20.33
N ALA A 350 -3.30 -10.47 -20.22
CA ALA A 350 -3.95 -10.88 -18.96
C ALA A 350 -3.37 -12.19 -18.40
N LYS A 351 -3.08 -13.18 -19.25
CA LYS A 351 -2.40 -14.43 -18.82
C LYS A 351 -1.06 -14.15 -18.15
N GLY A 352 -0.29 -13.19 -18.66
CA GLY A 352 0.96 -12.75 -18.05
C GLY A 352 0.74 -12.11 -16.66
N LEU A 353 -0.30 -11.30 -16.52
CA LEU A 353 -0.69 -10.71 -15.24
C LEU A 353 -1.12 -11.78 -14.23
N PHE A 354 -1.93 -12.75 -14.63
CA PHE A 354 -2.40 -13.84 -13.78
C PHE A 354 -1.23 -14.68 -13.26
N LYS A 355 -0.26 -15.02 -14.11
CA LYS A 355 0.96 -15.74 -13.70
C LYS A 355 1.79 -15.00 -12.66
N ARG A 356 1.82 -13.67 -12.71
CA ARG A 356 2.57 -12.84 -11.74
C ARG A 356 1.84 -12.70 -10.40
N ASN A 357 0.51 -12.66 -10.41
CA ASN A 357 -0.31 -12.35 -9.22
C ASN A 357 -0.91 -13.60 -8.56
N LEU A 358 -1.19 -14.65 -9.33
CA LEU A 358 -1.78 -15.90 -8.85
C LEU A 358 -0.70 -17.00 -8.81
N ARG A 359 -0.68 -17.79 -7.74
CA ARG A 359 0.45 -18.69 -7.46
C ARG A 359 0.22 -20.15 -7.82
N SER A 360 -1.03 -20.58 -8.01
CA SER A 360 -1.34 -21.95 -8.37
C SER A 360 -1.82 -22.06 -9.81
N PRO A 361 -1.44 -23.10 -10.55
CA PRO A 361 -1.97 -23.35 -11.89
C PRO A 361 -3.50 -23.34 -11.91
N LEU A 362 -4.14 -23.96 -10.93
CA LEU A 362 -5.60 -24.01 -10.81
C LEU A 362 -6.22 -22.61 -10.66
N ALA A 363 -5.60 -21.71 -9.88
CA ALA A 363 -6.07 -20.34 -9.74
C ALA A 363 -5.89 -19.54 -11.03
N ILE A 364 -4.81 -19.79 -11.77
CA ILE A 364 -4.55 -19.16 -13.08
C ILE A 364 -5.60 -19.62 -14.10
N ASP A 365 -5.87 -20.93 -14.19
CA ASP A 365 -6.87 -21.46 -15.11
C ASP A 365 -8.28 -20.95 -14.78
N ALA A 366 -8.63 -20.90 -13.50
CA ALA A 366 -9.88 -20.30 -13.04
C ALA A 366 -9.97 -18.80 -13.39
N ALA A 367 -8.88 -18.05 -13.32
CA ALA A 367 -8.84 -16.65 -13.73
C ALA A 367 -9.03 -16.50 -15.26
N VAL A 368 -8.36 -17.33 -16.03
CA VAL A 368 -8.52 -17.36 -17.51
C VAL A 368 -9.98 -17.64 -17.88
N ALA A 369 -10.66 -18.58 -17.19
CA ALA A 369 -12.07 -18.89 -17.42
C ALA A 369 -13.04 -17.75 -17.04
N ARG A 370 -12.65 -16.86 -16.09
CA ARG A 370 -13.46 -15.70 -15.68
C ARG A 370 -13.30 -14.47 -16.58
N LEU A 371 -12.29 -14.44 -17.48
CA LEU A 371 -12.11 -13.37 -18.45
C LEU A 371 -12.69 -13.79 -19.79
N ILE A 372 -13.82 -13.21 -20.17
CA ILE A 372 -14.64 -13.63 -21.30
C ILE A 372 -14.45 -12.65 -22.47
N ALA A 373 -14.11 -13.18 -23.65
CA ALA A 373 -14.20 -12.43 -24.90
C ALA A 373 -15.68 -12.25 -25.29
N ASP A 374 -16.13 -11.02 -25.46
CA ASP A 374 -17.51 -10.69 -25.79
C ASP A 374 -17.62 -9.63 -26.90
N PRO A 375 -17.16 -9.91 -28.12
CA PRO A 375 -17.14 -8.92 -29.20
C PRO A 375 -18.53 -8.35 -29.53
N LYS A 376 -19.59 -9.05 -29.19
CA LYS A 376 -21.00 -8.65 -29.46
C LYS A 376 -21.71 -8.01 -28.28
N GLY A 377 -21.04 -7.83 -27.12
CA GLY A 377 -21.62 -7.19 -25.93
C GLY A 377 -22.76 -7.96 -25.26
N LYS A 378 -22.83 -9.29 -25.43
CA LYS A 378 -23.94 -10.10 -24.89
C LYS A 378 -24.02 -10.09 -23.35
N HIS A 379 -22.92 -9.79 -22.67
CA HIS A 379 -22.82 -9.79 -21.21
C HIS A 379 -23.16 -8.44 -20.57
N VAL A 380 -23.34 -7.36 -21.34
CA VAL A 380 -23.70 -6.03 -20.86
C VAL A 380 -24.92 -6.08 -19.92
N LYS A 381 -25.99 -6.77 -20.34
CA LYS A 381 -27.25 -6.87 -19.58
C LYS A 381 -27.13 -7.62 -18.24
N HIS A 382 -26.05 -8.33 -18.00
CA HIS A 382 -25.79 -9.10 -16.77
C HIS A 382 -24.75 -8.44 -15.86
N ALA A 383 -24.07 -7.39 -16.34
CA ALA A 383 -23.01 -6.72 -15.61
C ALA A 383 -23.54 -5.90 -14.43
N ASP A 384 -22.80 -5.90 -13.32
CA ASP A 384 -23.01 -5.02 -12.19
C ASP A 384 -22.34 -3.66 -12.40
N VAL A 385 -21.25 -3.67 -13.19
CA VAL A 385 -20.49 -2.49 -13.59
C VAL A 385 -20.20 -2.60 -15.09
N VAL A 386 -20.54 -1.55 -15.83
CA VAL A 386 -20.18 -1.38 -17.25
C VAL A 386 -19.22 -0.21 -17.35
N LEU A 387 -18.01 -0.47 -17.82
CA LEU A 387 -16.92 0.52 -17.89
C LEU A 387 -16.47 0.70 -19.34
N GLU A 388 -16.54 1.93 -19.81
CA GLU A 388 -16.08 2.33 -21.14
C GLU A 388 -14.62 2.79 -21.07
N ALA A 389 -13.78 2.25 -21.96
CA ALA A 389 -12.37 2.58 -22.14
C ALA A 389 -11.97 2.59 -23.62
N ILE A 390 -12.80 3.22 -24.47
CA ILE A 390 -12.55 3.37 -25.92
C ILE A 390 -11.74 4.64 -26.21
N VAL A 391 -11.58 4.97 -27.50
CA VAL A 391 -10.88 6.20 -27.94
C VAL A 391 -11.49 7.48 -27.33
N GLU A 392 -10.62 8.47 -27.03
CA GLU A 392 -10.99 9.70 -26.34
C GLU A 392 -11.66 10.69 -27.33
N ARG A 393 -12.84 10.32 -27.80
CA ARG A 393 -13.67 11.10 -28.71
C ARG A 393 -15.09 11.23 -28.18
N LEU A 394 -15.51 12.47 -27.95
CA LEU A 394 -16.80 12.79 -27.34
C LEU A 394 -17.99 12.22 -28.11
N ASP A 395 -18.00 12.42 -29.45
CA ASP A 395 -19.09 11.96 -30.32
C ASP A 395 -19.27 10.41 -30.30
N ILE A 396 -18.17 9.68 -30.21
CA ILE A 396 -18.19 8.22 -30.17
C ILE A 396 -18.67 7.75 -28.79
N LYS A 397 -18.15 8.35 -27.71
CA LYS A 397 -18.56 8.01 -26.34
C LYS A 397 -20.04 8.30 -26.10
N GLN A 398 -20.54 9.43 -26.57
CA GLN A 398 -21.97 9.78 -26.49
C GLN A 398 -22.86 8.74 -27.15
N LYS A 399 -22.56 8.32 -28.38
CA LYS A 399 -23.30 7.27 -29.11
C LYS A 399 -23.27 5.93 -28.37
N LEU A 400 -22.11 5.55 -27.88
CA LEU A 400 -21.96 4.31 -27.12
C LEU A 400 -22.80 4.34 -25.83
N PHE A 401 -22.75 5.43 -25.07
CA PHE A 401 -23.51 5.50 -23.82
C PHE A 401 -25.02 5.54 -24.04
N GLN A 402 -25.50 6.15 -25.11
CA GLN A 402 -26.91 6.08 -25.49
C GLN A 402 -27.36 4.64 -25.80
N GLN A 403 -26.49 3.81 -26.35
CA GLN A 403 -26.76 2.40 -26.56
C GLN A 403 -26.69 1.62 -25.24
N LEU A 404 -25.60 1.76 -24.47
CA LEU A 404 -25.38 1.06 -23.20
C LEU A 404 -26.49 1.34 -22.19
N GLU A 405 -26.99 2.59 -22.11
CA GLU A 405 -28.08 2.97 -21.20
C GLU A 405 -29.33 2.11 -21.37
N LYS A 406 -29.63 1.69 -22.59
CA LYS A 406 -30.79 0.84 -22.93
C LYS A 406 -30.58 -0.63 -22.61
N GLU A 407 -29.31 -1.08 -22.62
CA GLU A 407 -28.95 -2.49 -22.49
C GLU A 407 -28.59 -2.90 -21.05
N VAL A 408 -28.06 -1.96 -20.26
CA VAL A 408 -27.60 -2.25 -18.90
C VAL A 408 -28.79 -2.47 -17.95
N LYS A 409 -28.64 -3.44 -17.05
CA LYS A 409 -29.68 -3.71 -16.05
C LYS A 409 -29.87 -2.52 -15.09
N PRO A 410 -31.08 -2.37 -14.51
CA PRO A 410 -31.32 -1.41 -13.44
C PRO A 410 -30.34 -1.64 -12.28
N GLY A 411 -29.82 -0.55 -11.73
CA GLY A 411 -28.89 -0.60 -10.58
C GLY A 411 -27.43 -0.89 -10.92
N ALA A 412 -27.08 -1.25 -12.16
CA ALA A 412 -25.69 -1.35 -12.59
C ALA A 412 -25.00 0.03 -12.65
N VAL A 413 -23.73 0.08 -12.30
CA VAL A 413 -22.88 1.27 -12.48
C VAL A 413 -22.56 1.43 -13.95
N LEU A 414 -22.78 2.62 -14.49
CA LEU A 414 -22.40 3.02 -15.84
C LEU A 414 -21.24 4.01 -15.73
N ALA A 415 -20.05 3.62 -16.21
CA ALA A 415 -18.83 4.36 -15.97
C ALA A 415 -17.99 4.60 -17.23
N THR A 416 -17.26 5.71 -17.26
CA THR A 416 -16.26 6.04 -18.29
C THR A 416 -14.87 6.15 -17.68
N ASN A 417 -13.85 5.63 -18.39
CA ASN A 417 -12.44 5.81 -18.03
C ASN A 417 -11.80 6.99 -18.78
N THR A 418 -12.57 8.02 -19.11
CA THR A 418 -12.01 9.24 -19.72
C THR A 418 -10.94 9.84 -18.83
N SER A 419 -9.89 10.41 -19.43
CA SER A 419 -8.81 11.12 -18.73
C SER A 419 -8.97 12.63 -18.75
N SER A 420 -9.81 13.15 -19.65
CA SER A 420 -9.84 14.58 -19.97
C SER A 420 -11.22 15.14 -20.28
N LEU A 421 -12.12 14.35 -20.88
CA LEU A 421 -13.45 14.83 -21.27
C LEU A 421 -14.32 15.06 -20.03
N ARG A 422 -15.01 16.19 -20.05
CA ARG A 422 -15.97 16.52 -18.98
C ARG A 422 -17.11 15.50 -18.95
N LEU A 423 -17.45 15.05 -17.77
CA LEU A 423 -18.48 14.03 -17.58
C LEU A 423 -19.85 14.53 -18.05
N GLU A 424 -20.13 15.81 -17.85
CA GLU A 424 -21.36 16.49 -18.27
C GLU A 424 -21.56 16.42 -19.79
N ASP A 425 -20.47 16.60 -20.56
CA ASP A 425 -20.54 16.54 -22.02
C ASP A 425 -20.82 15.13 -22.51
N ILE A 426 -20.22 14.12 -21.89
CA ILE A 426 -20.49 12.71 -22.22
C ILE A 426 -21.93 12.35 -21.85
N ALA A 427 -22.43 12.80 -20.70
CA ALA A 427 -23.75 12.48 -20.17
C ALA A 427 -24.90 13.21 -20.88
N LYS A 428 -24.63 14.32 -21.56
CA LYS A 428 -25.63 15.20 -22.15
C LYS A 428 -26.72 14.51 -22.99
N PRO A 429 -26.43 13.52 -23.85
CA PRO A 429 -27.42 12.87 -24.67
C PRO A 429 -28.14 11.70 -23.99
N LEU A 430 -27.83 11.36 -22.73
CA LEU A 430 -28.46 10.28 -21.99
C LEU A 430 -29.88 10.65 -21.53
N ALA A 431 -30.74 9.68 -21.45
CA ALA A 431 -32.08 9.84 -20.88
C ALA A 431 -32.01 10.07 -19.35
N ASP A 432 -31.01 9.47 -18.69
CA ASP A 432 -30.73 9.64 -17.26
C ASP A 432 -29.26 10.02 -17.06
N PRO A 433 -28.88 11.30 -17.27
CA PRO A 433 -27.49 11.77 -17.12
C PRO A 433 -26.90 11.53 -15.73
N GLY A 434 -27.76 11.54 -14.69
CA GLY A 434 -27.33 11.32 -13.30
C GLY A 434 -26.81 9.93 -12.98
N ARG A 435 -26.89 9.02 -13.94
CA ARG A 435 -26.43 7.64 -13.80
C ARG A 435 -24.95 7.45 -14.15
N LEU A 436 -24.40 8.38 -14.94
CA LEU A 436 -23.00 8.28 -15.38
C LEU A 436 -22.03 8.72 -14.30
N VAL A 437 -20.97 7.93 -14.08
CA VAL A 437 -19.86 8.25 -13.19
C VAL A 437 -18.53 8.06 -13.94
N GLY A 438 -17.50 8.82 -13.60
CA GLY A 438 -16.15 8.57 -14.11
C GLY A 438 -15.41 7.60 -13.21
N LEU A 439 -14.63 6.70 -13.80
CA LEU A 439 -13.70 5.81 -13.11
C LEU A 439 -12.34 5.91 -13.81
N HIS A 440 -11.56 6.90 -13.40
CA HIS A 440 -10.26 7.19 -14.02
C HIS A 440 -9.17 6.35 -13.36
N PHE A 441 -8.72 5.31 -14.08
CA PHE A 441 -7.61 4.44 -13.70
C PHE A 441 -6.29 4.98 -14.21
N PHE A 442 -5.21 4.63 -13.51
CA PHE A 442 -3.85 5.00 -13.89
C PHE A 442 -3.07 3.80 -14.42
N ASN A 443 -2.21 4.04 -15.41
CA ASN A 443 -1.33 3.02 -15.99
C ASN A 443 0.03 3.00 -15.25
N PRO A 444 0.53 1.81 -14.83
CA PRO A 444 -0.02 0.46 -14.96
C PRO A 444 -1.13 0.15 -13.94
N VAL A 445 -2.27 -0.33 -14.41
CA VAL A 445 -3.45 -0.62 -13.56
C VAL A 445 -3.12 -1.51 -12.37
N ALA A 446 -2.29 -2.53 -12.56
CA ALA A 446 -1.92 -3.45 -11.48
C ALA A 446 -1.04 -2.83 -10.38
N GLN A 447 -0.34 -1.73 -10.65
CA GLN A 447 0.64 -1.14 -9.73
C GLN A 447 0.10 0.08 -9.00
N LEU A 448 -0.63 0.95 -9.70
CA LEU A 448 -1.15 2.19 -9.12
C LEU A 448 -2.43 1.92 -8.32
N PRO A 449 -2.44 2.30 -7.03
CA PRO A 449 -3.55 1.96 -6.14
C PRO A 449 -4.76 2.87 -6.30
N LEU A 450 -4.59 4.08 -6.84
CA LEU A 450 -5.65 5.10 -6.93
C LEU A 450 -6.59 4.87 -8.11
N VAL A 451 -7.87 5.17 -7.90
CA VAL A 451 -8.87 5.40 -8.96
C VAL A 451 -9.64 6.67 -8.60
N GLU A 452 -9.62 7.66 -9.48
CA GLU A 452 -10.45 8.84 -9.31
C GLU A 452 -11.90 8.49 -9.68
N VAL A 453 -12.80 8.66 -8.72
CA VAL A 453 -14.25 8.53 -8.90
C VAL A 453 -14.80 9.90 -9.26
N VAL A 454 -14.99 10.13 -10.56
CA VAL A 454 -15.35 11.46 -11.08
C VAL A 454 -16.86 11.68 -10.97
N ARG A 455 -17.21 12.74 -10.29
CA ARG A 455 -18.58 13.20 -10.09
C ARG A 455 -18.87 14.39 -11.00
N GLY A 456 -19.80 14.25 -11.93
CA GLY A 456 -20.37 15.36 -12.69
C GLY A 456 -21.43 16.12 -11.87
N GLU A 457 -21.81 17.31 -12.33
CA GLU A 457 -22.81 18.15 -11.64
C GLU A 457 -24.16 17.44 -11.44
N GLY A 458 -24.57 16.59 -12.40
CA GLY A 458 -25.80 15.82 -12.33
C GLY A 458 -25.67 14.41 -11.76
N THR A 459 -24.46 13.93 -11.48
CA THR A 459 -24.24 12.54 -11.03
C THR A 459 -24.86 12.31 -9.64
N ARG A 460 -25.71 11.30 -9.53
CA ARG A 460 -26.37 10.96 -8.26
C ARG A 460 -25.38 10.40 -7.25
N GLU A 461 -25.53 10.79 -5.99
CA GLU A 461 -24.72 10.30 -4.86
C GLU A 461 -24.69 8.77 -4.77
N ALA A 462 -25.83 8.12 -5.01
CA ALA A 462 -25.93 6.67 -4.98
C ALA A 462 -25.00 5.98 -6.00
N GLU A 463 -24.80 6.57 -7.17
CA GLU A 463 -23.93 6.02 -8.21
C GLU A 463 -22.45 6.22 -7.84
N VAL A 464 -22.11 7.38 -7.25
CA VAL A 464 -20.76 7.64 -6.71
C VAL A 464 -20.42 6.63 -5.62
N ARG A 465 -21.33 6.36 -4.69
CA ARG A 465 -21.13 5.37 -3.62
C ARG A 465 -20.94 3.95 -4.14
N LYS A 466 -21.73 3.54 -5.14
CA LYS A 466 -21.54 2.23 -5.80
C LYS A 466 -20.17 2.14 -6.51
N ALA A 467 -19.75 3.22 -7.16
CA ALA A 467 -18.45 3.30 -7.81
C ALA A 467 -17.31 3.17 -6.79
N CYS A 468 -17.40 3.85 -5.64
CA CYS A 468 -16.43 3.69 -4.54
C CYS A 468 -16.41 2.23 -4.02
N ALA A 469 -17.58 1.60 -3.86
CA ALA A 469 -17.67 0.20 -3.45
C ALA A 469 -16.99 -0.74 -4.46
N PHE A 470 -17.19 -0.51 -5.76
CA PHE A 470 -16.52 -1.26 -6.82
C PHE A 470 -15.00 -1.10 -6.76
N VAL A 471 -14.51 0.14 -6.66
CA VAL A 471 -13.07 0.44 -6.57
C VAL A 471 -12.42 -0.26 -5.38
N THR A 472 -13.08 -0.23 -4.22
CA THR A 472 -12.58 -0.92 -3.01
C THR A 472 -12.64 -2.45 -3.17
N ALA A 473 -13.67 -2.99 -3.82
CA ALA A 473 -13.80 -4.43 -4.07
C ALA A 473 -12.69 -4.99 -4.98
N ILE A 474 -12.08 -4.17 -5.81
CA ILE A 474 -10.89 -4.53 -6.62
C ILE A 474 -9.57 -4.15 -5.94
N ASN A 475 -9.57 -3.93 -4.62
CA ASN A 475 -8.39 -3.58 -3.82
C ASN A 475 -7.68 -2.31 -4.28
N LYS A 476 -8.44 -1.29 -4.67
CA LYS A 476 -7.94 0.04 -5.01
C LYS A 476 -8.55 1.10 -4.09
N LEU A 477 -8.00 2.30 -4.14
CA LEU A 477 -8.37 3.44 -3.31
C LEU A 477 -9.26 4.39 -4.13
N PRO A 478 -10.54 4.56 -3.79
CA PRO A 478 -11.40 5.52 -4.46
C PRO A 478 -11.10 6.94 -3.96
N LEU A 479 -10.95 7.87 -4.87
CA LEU A 479 -10.88 9.30 -4.58
C LEU A 479 -12.00 10.01 -5.32
N ILE A 480 -12.95 10.57 -4.58
CA ILE A 480 -14.05 11.33 -5.19
C ILE A 480 -13.53 12.69 -5.64
N VAL A 481 -13.68 12.99 -6.94
CA VAL A 481 -13.26 14.24 -7.55
C VAL A 481 -14.38 14.86 -8.37
N LYS A 482 -14.44 16.19 -8.43
CA LYS A 482 -15.33 16.88 -9.36
C LYS A 482 -14.85 16.75 -10.80
N SER A 483 -15.79 16.71 -11.73
CA SER A 483 -15.52 16.76 -13.17
C SER A 483 -14.89 18.10 -13.55
N CYS A 484 -13.66 18.04 -14.04
CA CYS A 484 -12.90 19.15 -14.61
C CYS A 484 -11.82 18.60 -15.55
N SER A 485 -11.21 19.43 -16.37
CA SER A 485 -10.09 18.99 -17.24
C SER A 485 -8.94 18.45 -16.41
N GLY A 486 -8.50 17.21 -16.71
CA GLY A 486 -7.39 16.53 -16.03
C GLY A 486 -7.68 16.07 -14.60
N PHE A 487 -8.89 16.25 -14.10
CA PHE A 487 -9.34 15.94 -12.74
C PHE A 487 -8.38 16.47 -11.67
N LEU A 488 -7.99 15.69 -10.66
CA LEU A 488 -7.01 16.14 -9.68
C LEU A 488 -5.58 15.78 -10.12
N VAL A 489 -5.35 14.50 -10.42
CA VAL A 489 -3.96 13.98 -10.55
C VAL A 489 -3.25 14.57 -11.77
N ASN A 490 -3.87 14.51 -12.95
CA ASN A 490 -3.26 15.05 -14.16
C ASN A 490 -3.13 16.58 -14.07
N ARG A 491 -4.14 17.27 -13.50
CA ARG A 491 -4.13 18.70 -13.28
C ARG A 491 -2.94 19.14 -12.41
N VAL A 492 -2.68 18.43 -11.32
CA VAL A 492 -1.60 18.76 -10.38
C VAL A 492 -0.23 18.32 -10.90
N LEU A 493 -0.16 17.21 -11.66
CA LEU A 493 1.10 16.68 -12.20
C LEU A 493 1.62 17.48 -13.39
N ALA A 494 0.74 17.95 -14.27
CA ALA A 494 1.12 18.59 -15.53
C ALA A 494 2.00 19.84 -15.36
N PRO A 495 1.75 20.80 -14.44
CA PRO A 495 2.63 21.96 -14.24
C PRO A 495 4.07 21.57 -13.84
N TYR A 496 4.25 20.49 -13.07
CA TYR A 496 5.57 19.96 -12.72
C TYR A 496 6.30 19.41 -13.96
N MET A 497 5.59 18.67 -14.80
CA MET A 497 6.17 18.15 -16.05
C MET A 497 6.54 19.29 -17.01
N MET A 498 5.68 20.31 -17.15
CA MET A 498 5.95 21.46 -18.00
C MET A 498 7.12 22.31 -17.50
N GLU A 499 7.29 22.44 -16.19
CA GLU A 499 8.47 23.10 -15.62
C GLU A 499 9.77 22.34 -15.97
N ALA A 500 9.76 21.03 -15.95
CA ALA A 500 10.90 20.22 -16.38
C ALA A 500 11.24 20.43 -17.87
N VAL A 501 10.24 20.46 -18.74
CA VAL A 501 10.43 20.79 -20.17
C VAL A 501 11.01 22.19 -20.35
N ARG A 502 10.48 23.18 -19.63
CA ARG A 502 10.96 24.56 -19.66
C ARG A 502 12.43 24.65 -19.24
N ARG A 503 12.83 23.97 -18.17
CA ARG A 503 14.22 23.92 -17.70
C ARG A 503 15.14 23.25 -18.73
N TYR A 504 14.71 22.17 -19.34
CA TYR A 504 15.44 21.50 -20.41
C TYR A 504 15.65 22.42 -21.62
N GLN A 505 14.62 23.17 -22.05
CA GLN A 505 14.72 24.18 -23.12
C GLN A 505 15.68 25.34 -22.79
N GLN A 506 15.84 25.66 -21.51
CA GLN A 506 16.78 26.66 -21.00
C GLN A 506 18.23 26.15 -20.90
N GLY A 507 18.49 24.91 -21.27
CA GLY A 507 19.82 24.31 -21.31
C GLY A 507 20.21 23.52 -20.04
N GLU A 508 19.30 23.31 -19.07
CA GLU A 508 19.59 22.37 -17.97
C GLU A 508 19.69 20.95 -18.52
N PRO A 509 20.72 20.18 -18.14
CA PRO A 509 20.87 18.79 -18.57
C PRO A 509 19.68 17.94 -18.10
N ARG A 510 19.17 17.08 -18.98
CA ARG A 510 18.03 16.18 -18.66
C ARG A 510 18.30 15.27 -17.45
N GLU A 511 19.53 14.74 -17.37
CA GLU A 511 19.95 13.90 -16.23
C GLU A 511 19.93 14.67 -14.91
N LYS A 512 20.31 15.96 -14.92
CA LYS A 512 20.29 16.83 -13.74
C LYS A 512 18.85 17.10 -13.28
N ILE A 513 17.94 17.40 -14.22
CA ILE A 513 16.52 17.61 -13.93
C ILE A 513 15.92 16.36 -13.27
N ASP A 514 16.14 15.21 -13.89
CA ASP A 514 15.59 13.96 -13.38
C ASP A 514 16.21 13.55 -12.04
N GLN A 515 17.54 13.73 -11.87
CA GLN A 515 18.20 13.47 -10.59
C GLN A 515 17.72 14.41 -9.47
N ALA A 516 17.47 15.68 -9.78
CA ALA A 516 16.96 16.66 -8.82
C ALA A 516 15.55 16.29 -8.33
N ALA A 517 14.69 15.85 -9.23
CA ALA A 517 13.36 15.36 -8.86
C ALA A 517 13.42 14.09 -7.97
N MET A 518 14.30 13.15 -8.31
CA MET A 518 14.52 11.95 -7.49
C MET A 518 15.20 12.28 -6.14
N LYS A 519 16.08 13.28 -6.07
CA LYS A 519 16.65 13.78 -4.82
C LYS A 519 15.58 14.43 -3.94
N PHE A 520 14.60 15.10 -4.51
CA PHE A 520 13.42 15.59 -3.77
C PHE A 520 12.59 14.44 -3.21
N GLY A 521 12.56 13.29 -3.87
CA GLY A 521 11.83 12.09 -3.44
C GLY A 521 10.78 11.60 -4.43
N MET A 522 10.73 12.16 -5.64
CA MET A 522 9.89 11.60 -6.70
C MET A 522 10.42 10.21 -7.11
N PRO A 523 9.53 9.26 -7.47
CA PRO A 523 9.93 7.89 -7.78
C PRO A 523 10.76 7.79 -9.07
N MET A 524 10.65 8.80 -9.93
CA MET A 524 11.27 8.86 -11.26
C MET A 524 11.42 10.33 -11.68
N GLY A 525 12.34 10.61 -12.57
CA GLY A 525 12.49 11.93 -13.16
C GLY A 525 11.31 12.30 -14.07
N PRO A 526 10.96 13.60 -14.18
CA PRO A 526 9.81 14.04 -14.96
C PRO A 526 9.99 13.84 -16.48
N LEU A 527 11.21 13.97 -17.00
CA LEU A 527 11.48 13.76 -18.43
C LEU A 527 11.41 12.27 -18.79
N GLU A 528 11.95 11.40 -17.94
CA GLU A 528 11.80 9.94 -18.07
C GLU A 528 10.34 9.51 -17.95
N LEU A 529 9.57 10.10 -17.04
CA LEU A 529 8.14 9.82 -16.87
C LEU A 529 7.36 10.14 -18.13
N MET A 530 7.61 11.31 -18.77
CA MET A 530 6.97 11.69 -20.01
C MET A 530 7.30 10.73 -21.16
N ASP A 531 8.54 10.27 -21.27
CA ASP A 531 8.95 9.25 -22.23
C ASP A 531 8.24 7.91 -22.00
N MET A 532 8.01 7.55 -20.74
CA MET A 532 7.30 6.30 -20.39
C MET A 532 5.80 6.37 -20.69
N VAL A 533 5.16 7.49 -20.41
CA VAL A 533 3.73 7.73 -20.67
C VAL A 533 3.49 7.90 -22.18
N GLY A 534 4.39 8.56 -22.86
CA GLY A 534 4.33 8.94 -24.26
C GLY A 534 4.20 10.45 -24.43
N LEU A 535 5.09 11.03 -25.22
CA LEU A 535 5.14 12.49 -25.40
C LEU A 535 3.90 13.04 -26.08
N ASP A 536 3.23 12.26 -26.92
CA ASP A 536 1.93 12.62 -27.53
C ASP A 536 0.83 12.77 -26.47
N ILE A 537 0.83 11.94 -25.44
CA ILE A 537 -0.13 12.04 -24.32
C ILE A 537 0.21 13.26 -23.46
N ALA A 538 1.49 13.47 -23.16
CA ALA A 538 1.95 14.64 -22.39
C ALA A 538 1.64 15.96 -23.11
N ASP A 539 1.84 16.02 -24.42
CA ASP A 539 1.54 17.18 -25.27
C ASP A 539 0.03 17.50 -25.24
N HIS A 540 -0.81 16.48 -25.45
CA HIS A 540 -2.27 16.61 -25.42
C HIS A 540 -2.78 17.11 -24.06
N VAL A 541 -2.29 16.57 -22.94
CA VAL A 541 -2.65 17.04 -21.58
C VAL A 541 -2.19 18.49 -21.37
N GLY A 542 -1.00 18.85 -21.85
CA GLY A 542 -0.48 20.21 -21.78
C GLY A 542 -1.35 21.21 -22.54
N GLU A 543 -1.86 20.84 -23.72
CA GLU A 543 -2.78 21.64 -24.52
C GLU A 543 -4.14 21.80 -23.84
N GLU A 544 -4.74 20.72 -23.36
CA GLU A 544 -6.04 20.74 -22.68
C GLU A 544 -6.06 21.60 -21.42
N LEU A 545 -4.97 21.57 -20.66
CA LEU A 545 -4.81 22.36 -19.44
C LEU A 545 -4.31 23.79 -19.71
N ASN A 546 -4.11 24.18 -20.97
CA ASN A 546 -3.55 25.47 -21.39
C ASN A 546 -2.21 25.80 -20.73
N LEU A 547 -1.37 24.79 -20.48
CA LEU A 547 -0.06 24.95 -19.85
C LEU A 547 1.08 25.13 -20.86
N ALA A 548 0.86 24.78 -22.12
CA ALA A 548 1.83 24.90 -23.20
C ALA A 548 1.40 25.95 -24.21
N PRO A 549 2.34 26.75 -24.76
CA PRO A 549 2.05 27.63 -25.89
C PRO A 549 1.55 26.81 -27.09
N LYS A 550 0.49 27.27 -27.74
CA LYS A 550 -0.08 26.59 -28.94
C LYS A 550 0.87 26.57 -30.15
N THR A 551 1.96 27.30 -30.10
CA THR A 551 2.97 27.43 -31.19
C THR A 551 4.36 27.31 -30.57
N ASP A 552 5.24 26.57 -31.22
CA ASP A 552 6.67 26.41 -30.87
C ASP A 552 6.96 25.68 -29.53
N ASN A 553 6.17 24.63 -29.24
CA ASN A 553 6.38 23.79 -28.07
C ASN A 553 7.32 22.62 -28.41
N LEU A 554 8.33 22.37 -27.57
CA LEU A 554 9.29 21.28 -27.75
C LEU A 554 8.60 19.91 -27.82
N LEU A 555 7.59 19.67 -26.98
CA LEU A 555 6.82 18.40 -27.00
C LEU A 555 6.15 18.19 -28.35
N THR A 556 5.42 19.20 -28.86
CA THR A 556 4.79 19.16 -30.18
C THR A 556 5.82 18.92 -31.29
N SER A 557 7.02 19.50 -31.17
CA SER A 557 8.12 19.30 -32.13
C SER A 557 8.62 17.84 -32.12
N LEU A 558 8.85 17.27 -30.93
CA LEU A 558 9.27 15.87 -30.78
C LEU A 558 8.19 14.91 -31.29
N VAL A 559 6.93 15.17 -31.00
CA VAL A 559 5.78 14.37 -31.48
C VAL A 559 5.71 14.39 -33.01
N LYS A 560 5.87 15.56 -33.66
CA LYS A 560 5.92 15.69 -35.12
C LYS A 560 7.08 14.93 -35.75
N GLN A 561 8.20 14.78 -35.05
CA GLN A 561 9.36 13.99 -35.47
C GLN A 561 9.18 12.48 -35.25
N GLY A 562 8.06 12.05 -34.67
CA GLY A 562 7.81 10.65 -34.33
C GLY A 562 8.56 10.15 -33.10
N LYS A 563 9.15 11.06 -32.32
CA LYS A 563 9.86 10.75 -31.07
C LYS A 563 8.87 10.78 -29.92
N LEU A 564 8.22 9.63 -29.68
CA LEU A 564 7.14 9.52 -28.70
C LEU A 564 7.60 8.90 -27.37
N GLY A 565 8.90 8.82 -27.14
CA GLY A 565 9.48 8.21 -25.95
C GLY A 565 9.73 6.71 -26.08
N LYS A 566 9.58 5.98 -24.99
CA LYS A 566 9.86 4.52 -24.90
C LYS A 566 9.18 3.70 -26.01
N LYS A 567 7.96 4.04 -26.40
CA LYS A 567 7.18 3.28 -27.39
C LYS A 567 7.74 3.35 -28.80
N THR A 568 8.50 4.41 -29.13
CA THR A 568 9.19 4.58 -30.41
C THR A 568 10.71 4.42 -30.32
N GLY A 569 11.24 4.20 -29.11
CA GLY A 569 12.66 4.05 -28.85
C GLY A 569 13.42 5.36 -28.65
N GLU A 570 12.78 6.50 -28.82
CA GLU A 570 13.38 7.81 -28.61
C GLU A 570 12.34 8.85 -28.16
N GLY A 571 12.72 9.69 -27.21
CA GLY A 571 12.01 10.86 -26.73
C GLY A 571 13.01 11.87 -26.17
N PHE A 572 12.89 12.24 -24.89
CA PHE A 572 13.97 12.97 -24.18
C PHE A 572 15.22 12.09 -24.05
N TYR A 573 15.02 10.79 -23.91
CA TYR A 573 16.08 9.75 -23.87
C TYR A 573 16.00 8.85 -25.09
N VAL A 574 17.15 8.27 -25.43
CA VAL A 574 17.19 7.08 -26.30
C VAL A 574 16.93 5.85 -25.43
N TRP A 575 16.05 4.95 -25.86
CA TRP A 575 15.64 3.76 -25.13
C TRP A 575 16.22 2.50 -25.75
N GLU A 576 17.09 1.80 -25.01
CA GLU A 576 17.69 0.53 -25.42
C GLU A 576 17.22 -0.57 -24.46
N GLN A 577 16.68 -1.65 -25.00
CA GLN A 577 16.15 -2.80 -24.23
C GLN A 577 15.17 -2.38 -23.12
N GLY A 578 14.37 -1.34 -23.37
CA GLY A 578 13.36 -0.83 -22.44
C GLY A 578 13.88 0.02 -21.30
N LYS A 579 15.17 0.42 -21.33
CA LYS A 579 15.80 1.34 -20.36
C LYS A 579 16.28 2.61 -21.05
N PRO A 580 16.19 3.77 -20.38
CA PRO A 580 16.72 5.01 -20.93
C PRO A 580 18.26 5.00 -20.87
N LYS A 581 18.89 5.42 -21.94
CA LYS A 581 20.34 5.62 -22.00
C LYS A 581 20.65 6.97 -21.34
N ARG A 582 21.31 6.92 -20.18
CA ARG A 582 21.70 8.09 -19.40
C ARG A 582 23.19 8.32 -19.51
N GLU A 583 23.58 9.58 -19.53
CA GLU A 583 24.98 9.98 -19.36
C GLU A 583 25.34 9.92 -17.87
N GLU A 584 26.50 9.37 -17.55
CA GLU A 584 27.03 9.41 -16.19
C GLU A 584 27.51 10.83 -15.88
N ALA A 585 26.75 11.54 -15.06
CA ALA A 585 27.09 12.87 -14.58
C ALA A 585 26.85 12.98 -13.08
N HIS A 586 27.79 13.57 -12.38
CA HIS A 586 27.67 13.86 -10.95
C HIS A 586 27.38 15.35 -10.77
N TYR A 587 26.36 15.65 -10.00
CA TYR A 587 25.95 17.01 -9.65
C TYR A 587 26.04 17.19 -8.14
N ASP A 588 26.26 18.43 -7.72
CA ASP A 588 26.28 18.79 -6.30
C ASP A 588 24.91 18.54 -5.64
N ASP A 589 24.93 17.92 -4.46
CA ASP A 589 23.72 17.55 -3.73
C ASP A 589 22.85 18.77 -3.36
N ALA A 590 23.47 19.89 -2.95
CA ALA A 590 22.74 21.11 -2.59
C ALA A 590 22.09 21.76 -3.83
N GLU A 591 22.76 21.66 -4.97
CA GLU A 591 22.21 22.13 -6.25
C GLU A 591 21.02 21.26 -6.68
N LEU A 592 21.12 19.93 -6.58
CA LEU A 592 20.02 19.02 -6.86
C LEU A 592 18.82 19.25 -5.94
N GLU A 593 19.06 19.47 -4.65
CA GLU A 593 17.98 19.77 -3.69
C GLU A 593 17.27 21.07 -3.99
N ARG A 594 18.03 22.12 -4.36
CA ARG A 594 17.45 23.41 -4.77
C ARG A 594 16.60 23.25 -6.02
N LEU A 595 17.16 22.65 -7.08
CA LEU A 595 16.45 22.42 -8.33
C LEU A 595 15.22 21.54 -8.14
N GLY A 596 15.30 20.49 -7.30
CA GLY A 596 14.18 19.63 -6.99
C GLY A 596 13.01 20.37 -6.33
N ARG A 597 13.29 21.30 -5.40
CA ARG A 597 12.26 22.17 -4.81
C ARG A 597 11.65 23.12 -5.84
N GLU A 598 12.47 23.67 -6.73
CA GLU A 598 11.99 24.57 -7.80
C GLU A 598 11.11 23.83 -8.80
N LEU A 599 11.49 22.61 -9.20
CA LEU A 599 10.70 21.76 -10.11
C LEU A 599 9.32 21.42 -9.54
N VAL A 600 9.25 21.11 -8.25
CA VAL A 600 8.01 20.68 -7.60
C VAL A 600 7.09 21.86 -7.24
N LYS A 601 7.62 23.08 -7.14
CA LYS A 601 6.85 24.27 -6.75
C LYS A 601 5.56 24.47 -7.56
N PRO A 602 5.53 24.38 -8.91
CA PRO A 602 4.29 24.51 -9.68
C PRO A 602 3.24 23.46 -9.36
N MET A 603 3.66 22.23 -9.00
CA MET A 603 2.78 21.18 -8.50
C MET A 603 2.13 21.56 -7.17
N LEU A 604 2.90 22.13 -6.24
CA LEU A 604 2.38 22.59 -4.94
C LEU A 604 1.37 23.72 -5.12
N ASP A 605 1.68 24.68 -6.01
CA ASP A 605 0.80 25.82 -6.31
C ASP A 605 -0.53 25.33 -6.93
N GLU A 606 -0.49 24.34 -7.81
CA GLU A 606 -1.70 23.80 -8.42
C GLU A 606 -2.50 22.91 -7.45
N ALA A 607 -1.84 22.19 -6.54
CA ALA A 607 -2.50 21.45 -5.48
C ALA A 607 -3.36 22.36 -4.58
N GLU A 608 -2.87 23.56 -4.24
CA GLU A 608 -3.63 24.58 -3.50
C GLU A 608 -4.81 25.11 -4.31
N ARG A 609 -4.62 25.40 -5.61
CA ARG A 609 -5.71 25.84 -6.48
C ARG A 609 -6.78 24.76 -6.61
N ALA A 610 -6.41 23.49 -6.78
CA ALA A 610 -7.36 22.37 -6.86
C ALA A 610 -8.19 22.25 -5.58
N LEU A 611 -7.60 22.50 -4.40
CA LEU A 611 -8.32 22.56 -3.14
C LEU A 611 -9.28 23.78 -3.09
N ALA A 612 -8.80 24.96 -3.47
CA ALA A 612 -9.61 26.19 -3.50
C ALA A 612 -10.81 26.08 -4.46
N ASP A 613 -10.63 25.40 -5.59
CA ASP A 613 -11.68 25.10 -6.57
C ASP A 613 -12.64 23.99 -6.11
N ASN A 614 -12.41 23.44 -4.93
CA ASN A 614 -13.19 22.32 -4.36
C ASN A 614 -13.26 21.10 -5.31
N ILE A 615 -12.18 20.76 -5.97
CA ILE A 615 -12.09 19.55 -6.82
C ILE A 615 -12.21 18.29 -5.97
N VAL A 616 -11.71 18.33 -4.74
CA VAL A 616 -11.85 17.30 -3.71
C VAL A 616 -12.31 17.91 -2.38
N ALA A 617 -12.73 17.07 -1.45
CA ALA A 617 -13.38 17.49 -0.20
C ALA A 617 -12.44 18.19 0.80
N SER A 618 -11.14 17.86 0.81
CA SER A 618 -10.19 18.42 1.80
C SER A 618 -8.74 18.36 1.32
N ALA A 619 -7.86 19.04 2.05
CA ALA A 619 -6.41 18.96 1.84
C ALA A 619 -5.86 17.53 1.93
N ASP A 620 -6.43 16.71 2.81
CA ASP A 620 -6.06 15.29 2.93
C ASP A 620 -6.39 14.49 1.68
N HIS A 621 -7.49 14.80 1.01
CA HIS A 621 -7.84 14.19 -0.28
C HIS A 621 -6.90 14.63 -1.41
N VAL A 622 -6.45 15.91 -1.42
CA VAL A 622 -5.40 16.36 -2.36
C VAL A 622 -4.12 15.56 -2.13
N ASP A 623 -3.64 15.53 -0.87
CA ASP A 623 -2.41 14.82 -0.53
C ASP A 623 -2.49 13.32 -0.89
N ALA A 624 -3.61 12.67 -0.56
CA ALA A 624 -3.85 11.27 -0.89
C ALA A 624 -3.84 11.04 -2.42
N GLY A 625 -4.58 11.85 -3.16
CA GLY A 625 -4.66 11.75 -4.63
C GLY A 625 -3.32 11.89 -5.30
N VAL A 626 -2.53 12.88 -4.88
CA VAL A 626 -1.20 13.13 -5.47
C VAL A 626 -0.20 12.03 -5.07
N ILE A 627 -0.19 11.58 -3.80
CA ILE A 627 0.70 10.49 -3.37
C ILE A 627 0.36 9.20 -4.13
N PHE A 628 -0.90 8.77 -4.09
CA PHE A 628 -1.29 7.47 -4.64
C PHE A 628 -1.45 7.45 -6.16
N GLY A 629 -1.61 8.62 -6.79
CA GLY A 629 -1.73 8.76 -8.24
C GLY A 629 -0.40 9.03 -8.96
N THR A 630 0.54 9.72 -8.32
CA THR A 630 1.82 10.10 -8.95
C THR A 630 3.05 9.46 -8.29
N GLY A 631 2.91 8.92 -7.08
CA GLY A 631 4.03 8.49 -6.27
C GLY A 631 4.81 9.64 -5.62
N PHE A 632 4.19 10.82 -5.45
CA PHE A 632 4.79 11.93 -4.72
C PHE A 632 5.35 11.47 -3.38
N ALA A 633 6.57 11.87 -3.08
CA ALA A 633 7.39 11.49 -1.93
C ALA A 633 6.57 11.16 -0.64
N PRO A 634 6.25 9.89 -0.33
CA PRO A 634 5.38 9.54 0.80
C PRO A 634 5.95 10.01 2.14
N PHE A 635 7.27 10.01 2.31
CA PHE A 635 7.94 10.49 3.52
C PHE A 635 7.80 12.01 3.76
N ARG A 636 7.24 12.76 2.79
CA ARG A 636 6.85 14.17 2.94
C ARG A 636 5.38 14.36 3.29
N GLY A 637 4.57 13.30 3.25
CA GLY A 637 3.17 13.29 3.68
C GLY A 637 2.17 13.96 2.74
N GLY A 638 2.59 14.31 1.52
CA GLY A 638 1.78 14.94 0.48
C GLY A 638 2.20 16.39 0.16
N PRO A 639 1.76 16.93 -0.98
CA PRO A 639 2.16 18.26 -1.44
C PRO A 639 1.72 19.38 -0.48
N LEU A 640 0.49 19.37 0.01
CA LEU A 640 -0.01 20.41 0.93
C LEU A 640 0.58 20.24 2.33
N ASN A 641 0.75 19.01 2.81
CA ASN A 641 1.44 18.74 4.07
C ASN A 641 2.89 19.23 4.02
N TYR A 642 3.60 18.97 2.94
CA TYR A 642 4.97 19.43 2.74
C TYR A 642 5.05 20.97 2.74
N ARG A 643 4.18 21.66 2.01
CA ARG A 643 4.15 23.14 1.99
C ARG A 643 3.93 23.72 3.38
N ARG A 644 2.92 23.25 4.09
CA ARG A 644 2.63 23.67 5.48
C ARG A 644 3.83 23.47 6.41
N THR A 645 4.52 22.34 6.30
CA THR A 645 5.72 22.06 7.10
C THR A 645 6.85 23.04 6.80
N GLN A 646 7.05 23.43 5.52
CA GLN A 646 8.05 24.43 5.14
C GLN A 646 7.72 25.83 5.64
N GLU A 647 6.47 26.22 5.60
CA GLU A 647 5.99 27.51 6.14
C GLU A 647 6.21 27.61 7.64
N HIS A 648 5.87 26.56 8.40
CA HIS A 648 6.12 26.50 9.85
C HIS A 648 7.62 26.57 10.18
N ALA A 649 8.47 25.87 9.43
CA ALA A 649 9.91 25.92 9.62
C ALA A 649 10.50 27.31 9.35
N THR A 650 9.98 27.99 8.34
CA THR A 650 10.39 29.36 7.97
C THR A 650 9.94 30.36 9.04
N ALA A 651 8.69 30.27 9.50
CA ALA A 651 8.16 31.12 10.56
C ALA A 651 8.92 30.93 11.89
N ALA A 652 9.24 29.67 12.25
CA ALA A 652 10.02 29.39 13.46
C ALA A 652 11.43 29.98 13.40
N LYS A 653 12.11 29.91 12.23
CA LYS A 653 13.42 30.55 12.04
C LYS A 653 13.33 32.07 12.12
N ALA A 654 12.29 32.68 11.56
CA ALA A 654 12.08 34.13 11.62
C ALA A 654 11.76 34.61 13.05
N ALA A 655 11.10 33.79 13.87
CA ALA A 655 10.81 34.11 15.27
C ALA A 655 12.03 33.91 16.20
N ALA A 656 13.02 33.11 15.78
CA ALA A 656 14.25 32.85 16.53
C ALA A 656 15.41 33.80 16.15
N ALA A 657 15.31 34.53 15.02
CA ALA A 657 16.23 35.56 14.57
C ALA A 657 15.80 36.95 15.08
#